data_02d5e48bd7bf86e7c938b4d149c20a13
#
_entry.id   02d5e48bd7bf86e7c938b4d149c20a13
#
_cell.length_a   1.000
_cell.length_b   1.000
_cell.length_c   1.000
_cell.angle_alpha   90.00
_cell.angle_beta   90.00
_cell.angle_gamma   90.00
#
_symmetry.space_group_name_H-M   'P 1'
#
loop_
_entity.id
_entity.type
_entity.pdbx_description
1 polymer ?
#
loop_
_entity_poly.entity_id
_entity_poly.type
_entity_poly.pdbx_seq_one_letter_code
_entity_poly.pdbx_strand_id
1 'polypeptide(L)'
;MEISISSSSSQVAFGMPFRHSPISSSSSSSTTTTSKSKTKTKTKTKTKTETPRLRVGNSKPFSARKAASLELHQASDLSSVLARVGETLTVKDLNATMHHFRNSNKFNHISQLFLWMIENNKLDVSSYSHYIRFMENQLDADKVLQLYHSIQDESSKTDNLVCNSVLASLVKKAKFDSAIKLFHLMQENGLVPDVVTYSTLLSGCIKVKDGYGKALGLIQELQCNKLQMDDVIYGTILAVCASNGKWEEAEHYFNQMKNEGHSPNVYHYSSLLNAYSACGNHKKADILIQDMKSEGLVPNKVILTTLLKVYVRGGLFEKSRELLAELKSLGYAEDEMPYCVLMDGLAKVGQIHEAKLIFDEMMKNHVRSDGYAHSIMISAFCRAKLFWEAKQLAKDFETTFNKYDLVILNSMLCAFCRVGDMESVMETLRKMDELAINPGYNTFHILIKYFCREKLYLLAYQTMKDMQSKGHQPVEEVCSSLMSHLGRENAYSEAFSVYNMLKYGKRTMSKALHEEILHILLAGQLLKDAYVVVKDNATYISRPAIRKFAITFMKSGNINLINDVIKTLHDCGYKIDQDLFEMAVSRYLGHPEKKDLFLHLLQWMPGHGYVVDSTTRNVILKNSHLFGRQLIAEVLSKQQVKLKAQKSQ
;
A
#
# COMPACT_ATOMS: atom_id res chain seq x y z
N MET A 1 -26.28 10.88 -45.45
CA MET A 1 -25.17 9.92 -45.46
C MET A 1 -25.18 9.24 -44.12
N GLU A 2 -25.91 8.17 -44.07
CA GLU A 2 -25.99 7.28 -42.89
C GLU A 2 -24.78 6.35 -42.91
N ILE A 3 -23.99 6.39 -41.86
CA ILE A 3 -22.97 5.37 -41.63
C ILE A 3 -23.50 4.49 -40.51
N SER A 4 -23.98 3.32 -40.93
CA SER A 4 -24.36 2.22 -40.06
C SER A 4 -23.10 1.65 -39.42
N ILE A 5 -22.97 1.81 -38.09
CA ILE A 5 -21.96 1.12 -37.30
C ILE A 5 -22.57 -0.20 -36.84
N SER A 6 -22.12 -1.28 -37.50
CA SER A 6 -22.38 -2.65 -37.09
C SER A 6 -21.73 -2.90 -35.72
N SER A 7 -22.53 -3.21 -34.74
CA SER A 7 -22.14 -3.71 -33.44
C SER A 7 -21.53 -5.11 -33.57
N SER A 8 -20.22 -5.20 -33.57
CA SER A 8 -19.51 -6.43 -33.21
C SER A 8 -18.99 -6.29 -31.78
N SER A 9 -19.73 -6.86 -30.86
CA SER A 9 -19.34 -7.08 -29.48
C SER A 9 -18.19 -8.10 -29.44
N SER A 10 -16.96 -7.62 -29.44
CA SER A 10 -15.82 -8.41 -29.01
C SER A 10 -15.62 -8.15 -27.51
N GLN A 11 -16.11 -9.08 -26.71
CA GLN A 11 -15.74 -9.24 -25.32
C GLN A 11 -14.23 -9.47 -25.24
N VAL A 12 -13.47 -8.46 -24.85
CA VAL A 12 -12.11 -8.64 -24.37
C VAL A 12 -12.20 -9.09 -22.93
N ALA A 13 -12.33 -10.41 -22.78
CA ALA A 13 -12.22 -11.07 -21.50
C ALA A 13 -10.74 -11.06 -21.08
N PHE A 14 -10.41 -10.35 -20.02
CA PHE A 14 -9.15 -10.51 -19.28
C PHE A 14 -9.20 -11.84 -18.52
N GLY A 15 -8.89 -12.93 -19.21
CA GLY A 15 -8.74 -14.26 -18.64
C GLY A 15 -7.29 -14.68 -18.74
N MET A 16 -6.62 -14.76 -17.59
CA MET A 16 -5.32 -15.45 -17.49
C MET A 16 -5.48 -16.95 -17.65
N PRO A 17 -4.49 -17.62 -18.26
CA PRO A 17 -4.00 -18.87 -17.71
C PRO A 17 -2.50 -18.83 -17.43
N PHE A 18 -2.13 -19.19 -16.22
CA PHE A 18 -0.78 -19.58 -15.84
C PHE A 18 -0.33 -20.79 -16.66
N ARG A 19 0.77 -20.66 -17.38
CA ARG A 19 1.57 -21.81 -17.82
C ARG A 19 3.05 -21.56 -17.52
N HIS A 20 3.56 -22.39 -16.63
CA HIS A 20 5.00 -22.63 -16.47
C HIS A 20 5.58 -23.29 -17.72
N SER A 21 6.73 -22.83 -18.19
CA SER A 21 7.69 -23.64 -18.92
C SER A 21 9.10 -23.01 -18.85
N PRO A 22 10.15 -23.83 -18.91
CA PRO A 22 11.45 -23.52 -18.34
C PRO A 22 12.39 -22.86 -19.34
N ILE A 23 13.28 -22.02 -18.83
CA ILE A 23 14.34 -21.38 -19.61
C ILE A 23 15.54 -22.32 -19.66
N SER A 24 15.86 -22.74 -20.88
CA SER A 24 17.07 -23.45 -21.24
C SER A 24 18.27 -22.50 -21.28
N SER A 25 19.34 -22.95 -20.67
CA SER A 25 20.69 -22.39 -20.74
C SER A 25 21.30 -22.50 -22.14
N SER A 26 21.93 -21.44 -22.63
CA SER A 26 22.98 -21.55 -23.64
C SER A 26 24.19 -20.71 -23.27
N SER A 27 25.30 -21.41 -23.20
CA SER A 27 26.66 -20.98 -23.00
C SER A 27 27.26 -20.31 -24.24
N SER A 28 28.15 -19.31 -24.04
CA SER A 28 29.33 -19.05 -24.88
C SER A 28 30.27 -18.12 -24.13
N SER A 29 31.33 -18.56 -23.69
CA SER A 29 32.77 -18.67 -23.97
C SER A 29 33.45 -17.40 -24.54
N SER A 30 34.60 -17.17 -23.96
CA SER A 30 35.85 -16.50 -24.42
C SER A 30 35.99 -15.02 -24.00
N THR A 31 37.13 -14.49 -23.60
CA THR A 31 38.55 -14.87 -23.61
C THR A 31 39.33 -13.82 -22.81
N THR A 32 40.29 -14.27 -22.03
CA THR A 32 41.62 -13.72 -21.72
C THR A 32 41.95 -12.23 -21.81
N THR A 33 42.56 -11.68 -20.79
CA THR A 33 43.98 -11.20 -20.76
C THR A 33 44.39 -10.69 -19.38
N THR A 34 45.35 -11.34 -18.79
CA THR A 34 46.68 -10.97 -18.29
C THR A 34 46.92 -9.56 -17.75
N SER A 35 47.38 -9.42 -16.51
CA SER A 35 48.80 -9.14 -16.20
C SER A 35 49.10 -8.77 -14.74
N LYS A 36 50.11 -9.44 -14.23
CA LYS A 36 51.28 -9.03 -13.43
C LYS A 36 51.08 -8.69 -11.94
N SER A 37 51.39 -9.60 -11.07
CA SER A 37 52.68 -9.87 -10.38
C SER A 37 53.23 -8.71 -9.53
N LYS A 38 53.35 -8.98 -8.23
CA LYS A 38 54.61 -8.69 -7.48
C LYS A 38 54.77 -9.64 -6.30
N THR A 39 55.71 -10.52 -6.49
CA THR A 39 56.45 -11.37 -5.55
C THR A 39 57.14 -10.58 -4.45
N LYS A 40 57.12 -11.10 -3.23
CA LYS A 40 58.24 -10.98 -2.28
C LYS A 40 58.47 -12.30 -1.57
N THR A 41 59.45 -12.98 -2.03
CA THR A 41 60.20 -14.09 -1.46
C THR A 41 60.86 -13.71 -0.13
N LYS A 42 60.74 -14.59 0.86
CA LYS A 42 61.78 -14.79 1.88
C LYS A 42 61.93 -16.28 2.17
N THR A 43 62.96 -16.82 1.57
CA THR A 43 63.64 -18.11 1.83
C THR A 43 64.21 -18.17 3.25
N LYS A 44 63.94 -19.26 3.96
CA LYS A 44 64.85 -19.84 4.94
C LYS A 44 64.78 -21.37 4.88
N THR A 45 65.75 -21.93 4.22
CA THR A 45 66.18 -23.34 4.23
C THR A 45 66.60 -23.77 5.62
N LYS A 46 66.09 -24.89 6.11
CA LYS A 46 66.85 -25.83 6.99
C LYS A 46 66.41 -27.25 6.67
N THR A 47 67.28 -27.94 6.01
CA THR A 47 67.36 -29.38 5.82
C THR A 47 67.49 -30.11 7.15
N LYS A 48 66.68 -31.11 7.39
CA LYS A 48 66.98 -32.29 8.18
C LYS A 48 66.18 -33.48 7.64
N THR A 49 66.94 -34.41 7.13
CA THR A 49 66.64 -35.80 6.79
C THR A 49 66.17 -36.57 8.02
N GLU A 50 64.98 -37.17 7.96
CA GLU A 50 64.65 -38.34 8.78
C GLU A 50 63.58 -39.22 8.04
N THR A 51 63.91 -40.51 8.06
CA THR A 51 63.25 -41.65 7.44
C THR A 51 61.82 -41.86 7.84
N PRO A 52 60.94 -42.49 6.98
CA PRO A 52 59.51 -42.63 7.24
C PRO A 52 59.23 -43.81 8.18
N ARG A 53 58.83 -43.52 9.39
CA ARG A 53 58.09 -44.48 10.23
C ARG A 53 56.64 -44.47 9.88
N LEU A 54 56.07 -45.52 9.33
CA LEU A 54 54.66 -45.84 9.21
C LEU A 54 53.97 -45.72 10.59
N ARG A 55 53.33 -44.61 10.83
CA ARG A 55 52.33 -44.47 11.89
C ARG A 55 50.96 -44.71 11.28
N VAL A 56 50.38 -45.88 11.59
CA VAL A 56 48.93 -46.06 11.54
C VAL A 56 48.34 -45.05 12.51
N GLY A 57 47.89 -43.90 11.99
CA GLY A 57 47.28 -42.83 12.76
C GLY A 57 45.78 -42.82 12.50
N ASN A 58 45.00 -43.11 13.53
CA ASN A 58 43.55 -42.84 13.60
C ASN A 58 43.22 -41.56 12.87
N SER A 59 42.53 -41.66 11.72
CA SER A 59 41.97 -40.53 11.01
C SER A 59 41.02 -39.80 11.94
N LYS A 60 41.41 -38.59 12.34
CA LYS A 60 40.64 -37.77 13.26
C LYS A 60 39.20 -37.63 12.74
N PRO A 61 38.15 -37.74 13.59
CA PRO A 61 36.73 -37.58 13.21
C PRO A 61 36.45 -36.24 12.50
N PHE A 62 37.32 -35.25 12.64
CA PHE A 62 37.29 -33.96 11.96
C PHE A 62 37.54 -34.07 10.43
N SER A 63 38.33 -35.01 9.95
CA SER A 63 38.61 -35.19 8.51
C SER A 63 37.39 -35.79 7.77
N ALA A 64 36.70 -36.74 8.39
CA ALA A 64 35.49 -37.36 7.82
C ALA A 64 34.34 -36.36 7.70
N ARG A 65 34.12 -35.52 8.72
CA ARG A 65 33.08 -34.48 8.71
C ARG A 65 33.35 -33.41 7.66
N LYS A 66 34.60 -32.99 7.49
CA LYS A 66 34.97 -32.03 6.46
C LYS A 66 34.77 -32.59 5.04
N ALA A 67 35.05 -33.86 4.83
CA ALA A 67 34.80 -34.56 3.56
C ALA A 67 33.26 -34.65 3.28
N ALA A 68 32.48 -35.04 4.27
CA ALA A 68 31.00 -35.09 4.19
C ALA A 68 30.39 -33.72 3.88
N SER A 69 30.86 -32.64 4.53
CA SER A 69 30.40 -31.27 4.23
C SER A 69 30.77 -30.85 2.81
N LEU A 70 31.96 -31.20 2.31
CA LEU A 70 32.37 -30.88 0.94
C LEU A 70 31.50 -31.63 -0.09
N GLU A 71 31.16 -32.87 0.20
CA GLU A 71 30.30 -33.69 -0.64
C GLU A 71 28.89 -33.08 -0.75
N LEU A 72 28.31 -32.57 0.36
CA LEU A 72 27.07 -31.82 0.36
C LEU A 72 27.11 -30.55 -0.49
N HIS A 73 28.24 -29.80 -0.44
CA HIS A 73 28.38 -28.58 -1.22
C HIS A 73 28.33 -28.83 -2.74
N GLN A 74 28.81 -30.00 -3.19
CA GLN A 74 28.95 -30.41 -4.60
C GLN A 74 27.75 -31.25 -5.08
N ALA A 75 26.86 -31.66 -4.20
CA ALA A 75 25.74 -32.54 -4.51
C ALA A 75 24.78 -31.93 -5.54
N SER A 76 24.44 -32.69 -6.55
CA SER A 76 23.33 -32.40 -7.46
C SER A 76 21.99 -32.88 -6.90
N ASP A 77 22.00 -34.04 -6.22
CA ASP A 77 20.88 -34.56 -5.42
C ASP A 77 21.27 -34.53 -3.94
N LEU A 78 20.73 -33.52 -3.24
CA LEU A 78 21.05 -33.30 -1.83
C LEU A 78 20.44 -34.39 -0.94
N SER A 79 19.24 -34.91 -1.29
CA SER A 79 18.51 -35.86 -0.46
C SER A 79 19.25 -37.18 -0.31
N SER A 80 19.81 -37.70 -1.40
CA SER A 80 20.56 -38.97 -1.38
C SER A 80 21.88 -38.85 -0.59
N VAL A 81 22.54 -37.69 -0.69
CA VAL A 81 23.79 -37.46 0.04
C VAL A 81 23.51 -37.24 1.54
N LEU A 82 22.46 -36.51 1.90
CA LEU A 82 22.04 -36.31 3.29
C LEU A 82 21.67 -37.64 3.99
N ALA A 83 20.98 -38.53 3.29
CA ALA A 83 20.66 -39.86 3.82
C ALA A 83 21.90 -40.68 4.16
N ARG A 84 23.02 -40.49 3.41
CA ARG A 84 24.23 -41.25 3.60
C ARG A 84 25.22 -40.64 4.61
N VAL A 85 25.41 -39.31 4.55
CA VAL A 85 26.42 -38.64 5.37
C VAL A 85 25.88 -37.71 6.43
N GLY A 86 24.58 -37.39 6.39
CA GLY A 86 23.98 -36.39 7.27
C GLY A 86 24.06 -36.74 8.77
N GLU A 87 24.03 -38.03 9.12
CA GLU A 87 24.16 -38.45 10.51
C GLU A 87 25.53 -38.18 11.10
N THR A 88 26.60 -38.17 10.28
CA THR A 88 27.96 -37.93 10.72
C THR A 88 28.25 -36.45 10.99
N LEU A 89 27.36 -35.55 10.53
CA LEU A 89 27.50 -34.11 10.65
C LEU A 89 26.88 -33.59 11.93
N THR A 90 27.53 -32.60 12.55
CA THR A 90 26.97 -31.86 13.69
C THR A 90 26.06 -30.74 13.19
N VAL A 91 25.18 -30.24 14.09
CA VAL A 91 24.33 -29.09 13.78
C VAL A 91 25.14 -27.88 13.29
N LYS A 92 26.33 -27.65 13.86
CA LYS A 92 27.25 -26.58 13.40
C LYS A 92 27.73 -26.78 11.96
N ASP A 93 28.05 -28.03 11.56
CA ASP A 93 28.46 -28.35 10.19
C ASP A 93 27.29 -28.14 9.20
N LEU A 94 26.07 -28.52 9.59
CA LEU A 94 24.85 -28.34 8.80
C LEU A 94 24.51 -26.84 8.65
N ASN A 95 24.60 -26.05 9.72
CA ASN A 95 24.43 -24.61 9.67
C ASN A 95 25.49 -23.94 8.77
N ALA A 96 26.74 -24.38 8.81
CA ALA A 96 27.80 -23.90 7.90
C ALA A 96 27.50 -24.26 6.44
N THR A 97 26.95 -25.45 6.19
CA THR A 97 26.49 -25.88 4.85
C THR A 97 25.32 -24.99 4.37
N MET A 98 24.37 -24.63 5.26
CA MET A 98 23.28 -23.71 4.95
C MET A 98 23.84 -22.31 4.54
N HIS A 99 24.86 -21.82 5.22
CA HIS A 99 25.56 -20.58 4.83
C HIS A 99 26.22 -20.69 3.44
N HIS A 100 26.85 -21.84 3.14
CA HIS A 100 27.41 -22.08 1.82
C HIS A 100 26.35 -22.04 0.72
N PHE A 101 25.20 -22.69 0.92
CA PHE A 101 24.11 -22.67 -0.04
C PHE A 101 23.51 -21.27 -0.24
N ARG A 102 23.42 -20.48 0.83
CA ARG A 102 23.01 -19.08 0.73
C ARG A 102 23.96 -18.28 -0.17
N ASN A 103 25.27 -18.40 0.07
CA ASN A 103 26.27 -17.67 -0.71
C ASN A 103 26.31 -18.12 -2.19
N SER A 104 25.87 -19.34 -2.46
CA SER A 104 25.74 -19.91 -3.81
C SER A 104 24.33 -19.71 -4.41
N ASN A 105 23.44 -18.97 -3.75
CA ASN A 105 22.04 -18.73 -4.14
C ASN A 105 21.20 -20.01 -4.37
N LYS A 106 21.56 -21.12 -3.69
CA LYS A 106 20.88 -22.41 -3.80
C LYS A 106 19.74 -22.52 -2.78
N PHE A 107 18.69 -21.72 -2.91
CA PHE A 107 17.59 -21.66 -1.92
C PHE A 107 16.80 -22.96 -1.76
N ASN A 108 16.62 -23.72 -2.84
CA ASN A 108 15.96 -25.03 -2.77
C ASN A 108 16.75 -26.02 -1.89
N HIS A 109 18.08 -25.98 -1.95
CA HIS A 109 18.92 -26.83 -1.12
C HIS A 109 18.86 -26.42 0.36
N ILE A 110 18.70 -25.12 0.66
CA ILE A 110 18.48 -24.63 2.03
C ILE A 110 17.18 -25.23 2.59
N SER A 111 16.11 -25.20 1.81
CA SER A 111 14.81 -25.76 2.25
C SER A 111 14.88 -27.27 2.45
N GLN A 112 15.50 -28.01 1.53
CA GLN A 112 15.68 -29.46 1.65
C GLN A 112 16.55 -29.82 2.87
N LEU A 113 17.67 -29.11 3.07
CA LEU A 113 18.54 -29.31 4.23
C LEU A 113 17.80 -29.06 5.54
N PHE A 114 17.04 -27.97 5.61
CA PHE A 114 16.31 -27.60 6.81
C PHE A 114 15.20 -28.63 7.13
N LEU A 115 14.44 -29.10 6.13
CA LEU A 115 13.43 -30.15 6.31
C LEU A 115 14.08 -31.45 6.82
N TRP A 116 15.20 -31.87 6.24
CA TRP A 116 15.97 -33.02 6.71
C TRP A 116 16.43 -32.86 8.16
N MET A 117 16.85 -31.64 8.53
CA MET A 117 17.26 -31.32 9.92
C MET A 117 16.09 -31.42 10.89
N ILE A 118 14.87 -31.04 10.49
CA ILE A 118 13.64 -31.23 11.29
C ILE A 118 13.37 -32.72 11.50
N GLU A 119 13.34 -33.51 10.43
CA GLU A 119 13.02 -34.95 10.45
C GLU A 119 14.00 -35.74 11.32
N ASN A 120 15.26 -35.31 11.40
CA ASN A 120 16.31 -36.00 12.16
C ASN A 120 16.62 -35.35 13.52
N ASN A 121 15.77 -34.44 14.02
CA ASN A 121 15.95 -33.70 15.28
C ASN A 121 17.35 -33.07 15.44
N LYS A 122 17.94 -32.58 14.35
CA LYS A 122 19.25 -31.91 14.30
C LYS A 122 19.10 -30.40 14.12
N LEU A 123 18.32 -29.78 14.99
CA LEU A 123 18.08 -28.32 14.99
C LEU A 123 18.58 -27.69 16.28
N ASP A 124 18.99 -26.45 16.19
CA ASP A 124 19.24 -25.56 17.32
C ASP A 124 18.64 -24.16 17.03
N VAL A 125 18.69 -23.28 18.01
CA VAL A 125 18.27 -21.87 17.91
C VAL A 125 18.87 -21.20 16.67
N SER A 126 20.16 -21.45 16.42
CA SER A 126 20.87 -20.85 15.27
C SER A 126 20.33 -21.37 13.94
N SER A 127 19.90 -22.65 13.87
CA SER A 127 19.36 -23.25 12.64
C SER A 127 18.07 -22.57 12.22
N TYR A 128 17.13 -22.33 13.16
CA TYR A 128 15.90 -21.61 12.89
C TYR A 128 16.16 -20.15 12.44
N SER A 129 17.03 -19.45 13.18
CA SER A 129 17.40 -18.07 12.86
C SER A 129 18.05 -17.97 11.47
N HIS A 130 19.00 -18.85 11.13
CA HIS A 130 19.65 -18.88 9.82
C HIS A 130 18.65 -19.18 8.70
N TYR A 131 17.78 -20.17 8.87
CA TYR A 131 16.76 -20.51 7.89
C TYR A 131 15.83 -19.34 7.60
N ILE A 132 15.27 -18.70 8.61
CA ILE A 132 14.38 -17.54 8.47
C ILE A 132 15.08 -16.40 7.73
N ARG A 133 16.31 -16.07 8.12
CA ARG A 133 17.10 -14.98 7.51
C ARG A 133 17.53 -15.28 6.08
N PHE A 134 17.89 -16.53 5.75
CA PHE A 134 18.34 -16.89 4.40
C PHE A 134 17.17 -17.02 3.42
N MET A 135 16.03 -17.48 3.90
CA MET A 135 14.82 -17.64 3.11
C MET A 135 13.91 -16.41 3.10
N GLU A 136 14.38 -15.30 3.65
CA GLU A 136 13.61 -14.07 3.85
C GLU A 136 12.91 -13.58 2.56
N ASN A 137 13.56 -13.68 1.40
CA ASN A 137 12.98 -13.27 0.13
C ASN A 137 12.01 -14.30 -0.47
N GLN A 138 12.07 -15.55 -0.03
CA GLN A 138 11.27 -16.68 -0.55
C GLN A 138 10.04 -16.97 0.32
N LEU A 139 10.12 -16.67 1.61
CA LEU A 139 9.02 -16.89 2.55
C LEU A 139 8.13 -15.66 2.63
N ASP A 140 6.82 -15.86 2.58
CA ASP A 140 5.84 -14.82 2.92
C ASP A 140 5.76 -14.64 4.45
N ALA A 141 5.23 -13.50 4.90
CA ALA A 141 5.09 -13.20 6.33
C ALA A 141 4.27 -14.27 7.08
N ASP A 142 3.22 -14.79 6.45
CA ASP A 142 2.35 -15.81 7.04
C ASP A 142 3.08 -17.15 7.19
N LYS A 143 3.91 -17.51 6.22
CA LYS A 143 4.76 -18.72 6.29
C LYS A 143 5.83 -18.61 7.38
N VAL A 144 6.40 -17.43 7.60
CA VAL A 144 7.35 -17.19 8.70
C VAL A 144 6.68 -17.36 10.05
N LEU A 145 5.45 -16.82 10.22
CA LEU A 145 4.67 -17.00 11.44
C LEU A 145 4.25 -18.47 11.64
N GLN A 146 3.82 -19.16 10.58
CA GLN A 146 3.51 -20.60 10.65
C GLN A 146 4.74 -21.42 11.10
N LEU A 147 5.92 -21.11 10.53
CA LEU A 147 7.17 -21.75 10.95
C LEU A 147 7.46 -21.50 12.43
N TYR A 148 7.34 -20.25 12.90
CA TYR A 148 7.52 -19.91 14.30
C TYR A 148 6.56 -20.69 15.22
N HIS A 149 5.29 -20.77 14.85
CA HIS A 149 4.30 -21.54 15.62
C HIS A 149 4.50 -23.05 15.55
N SER A 150 5.16 -23.57 14.52
CA SER A 150 5.47 -25.01 14.38
C SER A 150 6.68 -25.47 15.19
N ILE A 151 7.45 -24.54 15.79
CA ILE A 151 8.59 -24.88 16.66
C ILE A 151 8.06 -25.58 17.90
N GLN A 152 8.41 -26.85 18.07
CA GLN A 152 7.99 -27.68 19.20
C GLN A 152 8.85 -27.49 20.45
N ASP A 153 10.13 -27.15 20.25
CA ASP A 153 11.05 -26.86 21.35
C ASP A 153 10.82 -25.47 21.92
N GLU A 154 10.18 -25.42 23.08
CA GLU A 154 9.87 -24.16 23.77
C GLU A 154 11.14 -23.33 24.06
N SER A 155 12.29 -23.99 24.31
CA SER A 155 13.55 -23.28 24.56
C SER A 155 14.04 -22.52 23.32
N SER A 156 13.89 -23.10 22.13
CA SER A 156 14.21 -22.43 20.85
C SER A 156 13.16 -21.38 20.47
N LYS A 157 11.89 -21.61 20.80
CA LYS A 157 10.80 -20.70 20.51
C LYS A 157 10.86 -19.44 21.37
N THR A 158 11.28 -19.57 22.62
CA THR A 158 11.46 -18.49 23.57
C THR A 158 12.89 -17.94 23.59
N ASP A 159 13.62 -18.01 22.48
CA ASP A 159 14.96 -17.45 22.35
C ASP A 159 14.94 -16.12 21.55
N ASN A 160 15.64 -15.09 22.07
CA ASN A 160 15.72 -13.79 21.43
C ASN A 160 16.25 -13.84 19.99
N LEU A 161 17.17 -14.75 19.67
CA LEU A 161 17.76 -14.84 18.33
C LEU A 161 16.71 -15.28 17.29
N VAL A 162 15.86 -16.25 17.62
CA VAL A 162 14.78 -16.73 16.75
C VAL A 162 13.72 -15.64 16.63
N CYS A 163 13.26 -15.10 17.76
CA CYS A 163 12.25 -14.05 17.79
C CYS A 163 12.69 -12.81 17.00
N ASN A 164 13.92 -12.35 17.19
CA ASN A 164 14.48 -11.22 16.44
C ASN A 164 14.57 -11.49 14.94
N SER A 165 14.84 -12.74 14.53
CA SER A 165 14.85 -13.12 13.10
C SER A 165 13.44 -13.09 12.49
N VAL A 166 12.43 -13.54 13.25
CA VAL A 166 11.01 -13.44 12.83
C VAL A 166 10.58 -11.98 12.77
N LEU A 167 10.87 -11.19 13.80
CA LEU A 167 10.56 -9.74 13.84
C LEU A 167 11.18 -9.01 12.66
N ALA A 168 12.46 -9.25 12.37
CA ALA A 168 13.15 -8.64 11.23
C ALA A 168 12.48 -8.98 9.89
N SER A 169 12.08 -10.24 9.71
CA SER A 169 11.36 -10.68 8.52
C SER A 169 9.99 -10.01 8.39
N LEU A 170 9.20 -9.91 9.47
CA LEU A 170 7.90 -9.25 9.48
C LEU A 170 8.02 -7.75 9.18
N VAL A 171 8.97 -7.07 9.80
CA VAL A 171 9.24 -5.65 9.57
C VAL A 171 9.64 -5.38 8.12
N LYS A 172 10.53 -6.20 7.56
CA LYS A 172 10.95 -6.06 6.15
C LYS A 172 9.79 -6.24 5.18
N LYS A 173 8.84 -7.11 5.49
CA LYS A 173 7.63 -7.36 4.71
C LYS A 173 6.49 -6.38 4.99
N ALA A 174 6.77 -5.30 5.71
CA ALA A 174 5.81 -4.26 6.09
C ALA A 174 4.58 -4.77 6.90
N LYS A 175 4.74 -5.89 7.63
CA LYS A 175 3.72 -6.44 8.55
C LYS A 175 3.99 -6.00 9.99
N PHE A 176 4.09 -4.69 10.20
CA PHE A 176 4.47 -4.10 11.48
C PHE A 176 3.53 -4.48 12.62
N ASP A 177 2.21 -4.52 12.39
CA ASP A 177 1.23 -4.88 13.43
C ASP A 177 1.40 -6.33 13.89
N SER A 178 1.80 -7.25 13.00
CA SER A 178 2.14 -8.63 13.36
C SER A 178 3.45 -8.69 14.15
N ALA A 179 4.42 -7.85 13.82
CA ALA A 179 5.66 -7.75 14.58
C ALA A 179 5.42 -7.25 16.01
N ILE A 180 4.57 -6.24 16.21
CA ILE A 180 4.19 -5.75 17.55
C ILE A 180 3.44 -6.83 18.34
N LYS A 181 2.55 -7.59 17.72
CA LYS A 181 1.88 -8.72 18.41
C LYS A 181 2.88 -9.78 18.88
N LEU A 182 3.86 -10.12 18.04
CA LEU A 182 4.92 -11.06 18.44
C LEU A 182 5.77 -10.49 19.57
N PHE A 183 6.09 -9.20 19.54
CA PHE A 183 6.84 -8.53 20.58
C PHE A 183 6.12 -8.60 21.96
N HIS A 184 4.81 -8.34 21.99
CA HIS A 184 4.04 -8.49 23.24
C HIS A 184 3.97 -9.94 23.68
N LEU A 185 3.83 -10.89 22.76
CA LEU A 185 3.86 -12.32 23.08
C LEU A 185 5.20 -12.76 23.68
N MET A 186 6.32 -12.21 23.21
CA MET A 186 7.64 -12.45 23.81
C MET A 186 7.67 -12.01 25.28
N GLN A 187 7.15 -10.84 25.57
CA GLN A 187 7.07 -10.28 26.94
C GLN A 187 6.15 -11.11 27.84
N GLU A 188 4.97 -11.48 27.33
CA GLU A 188 4.02 -12.36 28.06
C GLU A 188 4.63 -13.72 28.41
N ASN A 189 5.51 -14.24 27.55
CA ASN A 189 6.27 -15.46 27.79
C ASN A 189 7.51 -15.29 28.68
N GLY A 190 7.71 -14.09 29.25
CA GLY A 190 8.81 -13.79 30.14
C GLY A 190 10.16 -13.55 29.45
N LEU A 191 10.21 -13.43 28.12
CA LEU A 191 11.42 -13.00 27.43
C LEU A 191 11.68 -11.52 27.69
N VAL A 192 12.92 -11.20 27.99
CA VAL A 192 13.37 -9.79 28.07
C VAL A 192 13.87 -9.36 26.70
N PRO A 193 13.20 -8.39 26.04
CA PRO A 193 13.66 -7.87 24.76
C PRO A 193 15.05 -7.24 24.87
N ASP A 194 15.91 -7.51 23.89
CA ASP A 194 17.26 -6.95 23.85
C ASP A 194 17.36 -5.71 22.93
N VAL A 195 18.54 -5.10 22.89
CA VAL A 195 18.84 -3.93 22.02
C VAL A 195 18.52 -4.22 20.55
N VAL A 196 18.72 -5.47 20.07
CA VAL A 196 18.43 -5.89 18.69
C VAL A 196 16.94 -5.95 18.43
N THR A 197 16.14 -6.39 19.42
CA THR A 197 14.68 -6.39 19.36
C THR A 197 14.15 -4.97 19.12
N TYR A 198 14.57 -4.02 19.97
CA TYR A 198 14.14 -2.62 19.85
C TYR A 198 14.62 -1.96 18.56
N SER A 199 15.89 -2.16 18.16
CA SER A 199 16.40 -1.58 16.91
C SER A 199 15.65 -2.12 15.68
N THR A 200 15.27 -3.40 15.70
CA THR A 200 14.46 -4.03 14.64
C THR A 200 13.07 -3.39 14.56
N LEU A 201 12.37 -3.25 15.69
CA LEU A 201 11.04 -2.63 15.73
C LEU A 201 11.09 -1.15 15.36
N LEU A 202 12.08 -0.40 15.87
CA LEU A 202 12.30 1.00 15.50
C LEU A 202 12.51 1.15 13.99
N SER A 203 13.27 0.24 13.35
CA SER A 203 13.44 0.25 11.91
C SER A 203 12.12 0.07 11.14
N GLY A 204 11.17 -0.66 11.72
CA GLY A 204 9.81 -0.82 11.21
C GLY A 204 9.01 0.48 11.22
N CYS A 205 9.22 1.33 12.22
CA CYS A 205 8.53 2.61 12.36
C CYS A 205 8.85 3.61 11.22
N ILE A 206 9.96 3.44 10.50
CA ILE A 206 10.35 4.30 9.37
C ILE A 206 9.27 4.32 8.26
N LYS A 207 8.57 3.19 8.05
CA LYS A 207 7.63 2.99 6.93
C LYS A 207 6.15 3.02 7.35
N VAL A 208 5.87 3.16 8.62
CA VAL A 208 4.51 3.10 9.17
C VAL A 208 3.93 4.49 9.34
N LYS A 209 2.63 4.65 9.04
CA LYS A 209 1.90 5.87 9.34
C LYS A 209 1.92 6.11 10.86
N ASP A 210 2.24 7.35 11.27
CA ASP A 210 2.48 7.72 12.68
C ASP A 210 3.62 6.90 13.34
N GLY A 211 4.65 6.60 12.54
CA GLY A 211 5.80 5.82 13.00
C GLY A 211 6.58 6.49 14.14
N TYR A 212 6.59 7.83 14.21
CA TYR A 212 7.27 8.56 15.28
C TYR A 212 6.60 8.35 16.63
N GLY A 213 5.27 8.41 16.72
CA GLY A 213 4.54 8.16 17.97
C GLY A 213 4.78 6.74 18.51
N LYS A 214 4.76 5.74 17.61
CA LYS A 214 5.08 4.36 17.96
C LYS A 214 6.54 4.18 18.40
N ALA A 215 7.47 4.86 17.74
CA ALA A 215 8.89 4.82 18.11
C ALA A 215 9.15 5.43 19.49
N LEU A 216 8.48 6.52 19.86
CA LEU A 216 8.58 7.11 21.21
C LEU A 216 8.18 6.11 22.30
N GLY A 217 7.10 5.35 22.10
CA GLY A 217 6.69 4.30 23.05
C GLY A 217 7.77 3.23 23.22
N LEU A 218 8.38 2.76 22.12
CA LEU A 218 9.46 1.78 22.16
C LEU A 218 10.73 2.33 22.83
N ILE A 219 11.07 3.61 22.60
CA ILE A 219 12.23 4.27 23.23
C ILE A 219 12.02 4.40 24.74
N GLN A 220 10.82 4.83 25.18
CA GLN A 220 10.48 4.93 26.58
C GLN A 220 10.56 3.57 27.28
N GLU A 221 10.06 2.53 26.65
CA GLU A 221 10.11 1.16 27.17
C GLU A 221 11.56 0.65 27.27
N LEU A 222 12.39 0.89 26.24
CA LEU A 222 13.82 0.57 26.25
C LEU A 222 14.53 1.24 27.44
N GLN A 223 14.23 2.53 27.69
CA GLN A 223 14.80 3.28 28.82
C GLN A 223 14.28 2.76 30.18
N CYS A 224 13.00 2.40 30.29
CA CYS A 224 12.43 1.78 31.49
C CYS A 224 13.12 0.44 31.82
N ASN A 225 13.49 -0.32 30.79
CA ASN A 225 14.23 -1.58 30.91
C ASN A 225 15.75 -1.37 31.18
N LYS A 226 16.19 -0.11 31.36
CA LYS A 226 17.58 0.29 31.61
C LYS A 226 18.58 -0.22 30.57
N LEU A 227 18.12 -0.41 29.34
CA LEU A 227 18.99 -0.75 28.23
C LEU A 227 19.68 0.52 27.72
N GLN A 228 21.00 0.44 27.51
CA GLN A 228 21.74 1.56 26.92
C GLN A 228 21.50 1.61 25.41
N MET A 229 21.31 2.82 24.88
CA MET A 229 21.21 3.03 23.46
C MET A 229 22.60 2.94 22.83
N ASP A 230 22.74 2.09 21.82
CA ASP A 230 23.94 1.97 21.03
C ASP A 230 23.89 2.83 19.76
N ASP A 231 24.99 2.88 19.02
CA ASP A 231 25.11 3.62 17.76
C ASP A 231 24.00 3.21 16.74
N VAL A 232 23.58 1.93 16.76
CA VAL A 232 22.58 1.41 15.83
C VAL A 232 21.19 1.95 16.19
N ILE A 233 20.85 1.99 17.49
CA ILE A 233 19.60 2.57 17.98
C ILE A 233 19.55 4.05 17.66
N TYR A 234 20.59 4.83 17.97
CA TYR A 234 20.65 6.25 17.63
C TYR A 234 20.47 6.47 16.11
N GLY A 235 21.19 5.72 15.28
CA GLY A 235 21.05 5.80 13.83
C GLY A 235 19.64 5.49 13.33
N THR A 236 18.97 4.52 13.96
CA THR A 236 17.59 4.14 13.61
C THR A 236 16.59 5.21 14.05
N ILE A 237 16.75 5.77 15.24
CA ILE A 237 15.92 6.89 15.74
C ILE A 237 16.05 8.09 14.80
N LEU A 238 17.26 8.47 14.41
CA LEU A 238 17.51 9.55 13.45
C LEU A 238 16.80 9.30 12.13
N ALA A 239 16.82 8.06 11.62
CA ALA A 239 16.12 7.68 10.38
C ALA A 239 14.58 7.74 10.55
N VAL A 240 14.04 7.36 11.71
CA VAL A 240 12.60 7.51 12.02
C VAL A 240 12.22 8.98 12.08
N CYS A 241 12.97 9.82 12.77
CA CYS A 241 12.73 11.26 12.82
C CYS A 241 12.77 11.87 11.42
N ALA A 242 13.76 11.51 10.60
CA ALA A 242 13.89 12.00 9.23
C ALA A 242 12.69 11.61 8.35
N SER A 243 12.22 10.36 8.44
CA SER A 243 11.07 9.89 7.65
C SER A 243 9.74 10.53 8.05
N ASN A 244 9.63 11.01 9.30
CA ASN A 244 8.44 11.68 9.83
C ASN A 244 8.56 13.23 9.86
N GLY A 245 9.62 13.80 9.28
CA GLY A 245 9.83 15.25 9.19
C GLY A 245 10.13 15.93 10.55
N LYS A 246 10.57 15.15 11.55
CA LYS A 246 10.86 15.60 12.92
C LYS A 246 12.34 15.97 13.06
N TRP A 247 12.73 17.10 12.46
CA TRP A 247 14.14 17.50 12.41
C TRP A 247 14.68 18.01 13.75
N GLU A 248 13.84 18.63 14.61
CA GLU A 248 14.24 19.14 15.94
C GLU A 248 14.59 17.98 16.87
N GLU A 249 13.75 16.97 16.87
CA GLU A 249 13.97 15.76 17.64
C GLU A 249 15.18 14.95 17.11
N ALA A 250 15.38 14.92 15.79
CA ALA A 250 16.58 14.30 15.22
C ALA A 250 17.84 15.00 15.72
N GLU A 251 17.87 16.34 15.76
CA GLU A 251 18.99 17.12 16.30
C GLU A 251 19.21 16.86 17.78
N HIS A 252 18.12 16.77 18.55
CA HIS A 252 18.20 16.44 19.97
C HIS A 252 18.88 15.07 20.20
N TYR A 253 18.42 14.01 19.51
CA TYR A 253 19.02 12.68 19.66
C TYR A 253 20.46 12.61 19.12
N PHE A 254 20.79 13.37 18.10
CA PHE A 254 22.16 13.45 17.58
C PHE A 254 23.11 14.09 18.60
N ASN A 255 22.67 15.17 19.27
CA ASN A 255 23.43 15.81 20.32
C ASN A 255 23.52 14.94 21.59
N GLN A 256 22.43 14.25 21.96
CA GLN A 256 22.44 13.30 23.06
C GLN A 256 23.47 12.18 22.81
N MET A 257 23.50 11.61 21.61
CA MET A 257 24.49 10.62 21.20
C MET A 257 25.92 11.10 21.43
N LYS A 258 26.25 12.33 20.99
CA LYS A 258 27.57 12.93 21.22
C LYS A 258 27.87 13.11 22.70
N ASN A 259 26.91 13.59 23.49
CA ASN A 259 27.05 13.83 24.92
C ASN A 259 27.26 12.53 25.72
N GLU A 260 26.71 11.42 25.28
CA GLU A 260 26.90 10.09 25.86
C GLU A 260 28.23 9.45 25.45
N GLY A 261 29.04 10.15 24.61
CA GLY A 261 30.39 9.71 24.22
C GLY A 261 30.41 8.82 22.97
N HIS A 262 29.29 8.67 22.26
CA HIS A 262 29.24 7.96 20.99
C HIS A 262 29.79 8.82 19.85
N SER A 263 30.62 8.24 18.97
CA SER A 263 31.17 8.94 17.82
C SER A 263 30.25 8.82 16.61
N PRO A 264 29.62 9.92 16.11
CA PRO A 264 28.78 9.86 14.94
C PRO A 264 29.54 9.40 13.69
N ASN A 265 28.98 8.46 12.95
CA ASN A 265 29.51 7.99 11.68
C ASN A 265 28.74 8.61 10.48
N VAL A 266 29.20 8.36 9.27
CA VAL A 266 28.60 8.87 8.01
C VAL A 266 27.09 8.61 7.92
N TYR A 267 26.61 7.48 8.48
CA TYR A 267 25.18 7.15 8.47
C TYR A 267 24.37 8.09 9.37
N HIS A 268 24.87 8.43 10.56
CA HIS A 268 24.21 9.38 11.48
C HIS A 268 24.11 10.78 10.86
N TYR A 269 25.21 11.28 10.27
CA TYR A 269 25.22 12.54 9.52
C TYR A 269 24.25 12.52 8.35
N SER A 270 24.20 11.41 7.59
CA SER A 270 23.25 11.25 6.48
C SER A 270 21.80 11.29 6.93
N SER A 271 21.48 10.63 8.05
CA SER A 271 20.12 10.58 8.60
C SER A 271 19.66 11.96 9.10
N LEU A 272 20.52 12.70 9.83
CA LEU A 272 20.21 14.05 10.29
C LEU A 272 20.10 15.03 9.10
N LEU A 273 21.00 14.93 8.12
CA LEU A 273 20.93 15.74 6.90
C LEU A 273 19.63 15.46 6.12
N ASN A 274 19.18 14.21 6.08
CA ASN A 274 17.91 13.86 5.46
C ASN A 274 16.70 14.47 6.21
N ALA A 275 16.76 14.57 7.55
CA ALA A 275 15.76 15.30 8.34
C ALA A 275 15.72 16.80 7.96
N TYR A 276 16.87 17.44 7.83
CA TYR A 276 16.95 18.82 7.35
C TYR A 276 16.49 18.98 5.90
N SER A 277 16.68 17.96 5.06
CA SER A 277 16.16 18.00 3.69
C SER A 277 14.64 18.01 3.63
N ALA A 278 13.95 17.47 4.62
CA ALA A 278 12.49 17.49 4.66
C ALA A 278 11.91 18.91 4.81
N CYS A 279 12.57 19.77 5.56
CA CYS A 279 12.18 21.18 5.79
C CYS A 279 12.98 22.20 4.99
N GLY A 280 13.99 21.79 4.22
CA GLY A 280 14.86 22.70 3.45
C GLY A 280 15.77 23.58 4.32
N ASN A 281 16.10 23.15 5.55
CA ASN A 281 16.92 23.94 6.48
C ASN A 281 18.41 23.92 6.09
N HIS A 282 18.75 24.73 5.10
CA HIS A 282 20.10 24.80 4.54
C HIS A 282 21.15 25.30 5.52
N LYS A 283 20.78 26.25 6.45
CA LYS A 283 21.75 26.80 7.41
C LYS A 283 22.28 25.72 8.35
N LYS A 284 21.38 24.89 8.90
CA LYS A 284 21.77 23.77 9.76
C LYS A 284 22.49 22.67 8.99
N ALA A 285 22.11 22.45 7.73
CA ALA A 285 22.80 21.50 6.86
C ALA A 285 24.26 21.92 6.58
N ASP A 286 24.51 23.21 6.32
CA ASP A 286 25.86 23.74 6.11
C ASP A 286 26.73 23.55 7.36
N ILE A 287 26.19 23.86 8.55
CA ILE A 287 26.88 23.63 9.84
C ILE A 287 27.17 22.15 10.04
N LEU A 288 26.19 21.27 9.77
CA LEU A 288 26.35 19.81 9.93
C LEU A 288 27.46 19.26 9.03
N ILE A 289 27.56 19.74 7.79
CA ILE A 289 28.63 19.34 6.85
C ILE A 289 30.00 19.84 7.33
N GLN A 290 30.07 21.04 7.90
CA GLN A 290 31.31 21.55 8.51
C GLN A 290 31.73 20.71 9.74
N ASP A 291 30.77 20.37 10.62
CA ASP A 291 30.99 19.50 11.76
C ASP A 291 31.50 18.11 11.31
N MET A 292 30.87 17.50 10.29
CA MET A 292 31.32 16.24 9.71
C MET A 292 32.77 16.30 9.20
N LYS A 293 33.14 17.40 8.52
CA LYS A 293 34.50 17.59 8.00
C LYS A 293 35.51 17.83 9.13
N SER A 294 35.14 18.53 10.21
CA SER A 294 36.01 18.74 11.38
C SER A 294 36.31 17.45 12.15
N GLU A 295 35.38 16.49 12.13
CA GLU A 295 35.57 15.14 12.67
C GLU A 295 36.40 14.21 11.71
N GLY A 296 36.95 14.76 10.63
CA GLY A 296 37.75 14.02 9.65
C GLY A 296 36.97 13.10 8.72
N LEU A 297 35.63 13.21 8.69
CA LEU A 297 34.76 12.41 7.82
C LEU A 297 34.58 13.10 6.47
N VAL A 298 34.83 12.38 5.38
CA VAL A 298 34.68 12.89 4.03
C VAL A 298 33.25 12.67 3.53
N PRO A 299 32.54 13.72 3.07
CA PRO A 299 31.21 13.57 2.48
C PRO A 299 31.25 12.67 1.24
N ASN A 300 30.45 11.63 1.24
CA ASN A 300 30.30 10.73 0.11
C ASN A 300 29.17 11.19 -0.85
N LYS A 301 28.99 10.50 -1.96
CA LYS A 301 27.91 10.76 -2.94
C LYS A 301 26.54 10.92 -2.30
N VAL A 302 26.19 10.08 -1.30
CA VAL A 302 24.88 10.11 -0.64
C VAL A 302 24.70 11.40 0.16
N ILE A 303 25.72 11.81 0.91
CA ILE A 303 25.73 13.07 1.68
C ILE A 303 25.56 14.27 0.74
N LEU A 304 26.38 14.37 -0.31
CA LEU A 304 26.33 15.51 -1.24
C LEU A 304 25.01 15.55 -2.03
N THR A 305 24.48 14.40 -2.45
CA THR A 305 23.16 14.33 -3.11
C THR A 305 22.03 14.71 -2.14
N THR A 306 22.15 14.37 -0.85
CA THR A 306 21.16 14.78 0.17
C THR A 306 21.27 16.28 0.45
N LEU A 307 22.48 16.84 0.50
CA LEU A 307 22.70 18.28 0.60
C LEU A 307 22.11 19.04 -0.59
N LEU A 308 22.25 18.48 -1.80
CA LEU A 308 21.60 19.02 -2.99
C LEU A 308 20.07 19.08 -2.81
N LYS A 309 19.45 18.05 -2.24
CA LYS A 309 18.02 18.05 -1.91
C LYS A 309 17.66 19.15 -0.90
N VAL A 310 18.54 19.39 0.11
CA VAL A 310 18.33 20.47 1.07
C VAL A 310 18.32 21.84 0.38
N TYR A 311 19.32 22.13 -0.46
CA TYR A 311 19.41 23.40 -1.17
C TYR A 311 18.25 23.61 -2.14
N VAL A 312 17.89 22.58 -2.91
CA VAL A 312 16.74 22.63 -3.83
C VAL A 312 15.44 22.92 -3.08
N ARG A 313 15.18 22.24 -1.95
CA ARG A 313 13.98 22.48 -1.14
C ARG A 313 14.01 23.83 -0.42
N GLY A 314 15.20 24.30 -0.07
CA GLY A 314 15.40 25.65 0.48
C GLY A 314 15.34 26.78 -0.56
N GLY A 315 15.12 26.44 -1.85
CA GLY A 315 15.05 27.41 -2.94
C GLY A 315 16.40 28.02 -3.37
N LEU A 316 17.52 27.43 -2.93
CA LEU A 316 18.86 27.91 -3.20
C LEU A 316 19.40 27.31 -4.52
N PHE A 317 18.80 27.63 -5.64
CA PHE A 317 19.10 27.00 -6.92
C PHE A 317 20.52 27.29 -7.43
N GLU A 318 21.08 28.46 -7.14
CA GLU A 318 22.48 28.78 -7.51
C GLU A 318 23.47 27.87 -6.76
N LYS A 319 23.34 27.77 -5.43
CA LYS A 319 24.15 26.83 -4.65
C LYS A 319 23.94 25.36 -5.08
N SER A 320 22.72 25.05 -5.54
CA SER A 320 22.41 23.71 -6.05
C SER A 320 23.16 23.41 -7.35
N ARG A 321 23.35 24.42 -8.23
CA ARG A 321 24.12 24.28 -9.47
C ARG A 321 25.61 24.14 -9.18
N GLU A 322 26.14 24.96 -8.25
CA GLU A 322 27.52 24.85 -7.79
C GLU A 322 27.81 23.45 -7.23
N LEU A 323 26.92 22.94 -6.37
CA LEU A 323 27.05 21.60 -5.80
C LEU A 323 26.92 20.49 -6.87
N LEU A 324 26.08 20.68 -7.89
CA LEU A 324 26.00 19.75 -9.02
C LEU A 324 27.31 19.75 -9.82
N ALA A 325 27.95 20.90 -10.01
CA ALA A 325 29.27 21.01 -10.65
C ALA A 325 30.36 20.31 -9.80
N GLU A 326 30.32 20.45 -8.47
CA GLU A 326 31.21 19.71 -7.56
C GLU A 326 31.00 18.20 -7.67
N LEU A 327 29.74 17.72 -7.66
CA LEU A 327 29.40 16.30 -7.85
C LEU A 327 29.95 15.76 -9.18
N LYS A 328 29.91 16.55 -10.25
CA LYS A 328 30.51 16.19 -11.56
C LYS A 328 32.03 16.07 -11.48
N SER A 329 32.70 17.04 -10.85
CA SER A 329 34.16 17.06 -10.71
C SER A 329 34.67 15.88 -9.90
N LEU A 330 33.88 15.39 -8.93
CA LEU A 330 34.17 14.22 -8.09
C LEU A 330 33.78 12.88 -8.75
N GLY A 331 33.22 12.90 -9.96
CA GLY A 331 32.73 11.68 -10.63
C GLY A 331 31.46 11.09 -10.01
N TYR A 332 30.73 11.83 -9.18
CA TYR A 332 29.50 11.37 -8.51
C TYR A 332 28.21 11.64 -9.31
N ALA A 333 28.30 12.31 -10.45
CA ALA A 333 27.18 12.62 -11.33
C ALA A 333 27.15 11.72 -12.60
N GLU A 334 27.61 10.47 -12.48
CA GLU A 334 27.55 9.48 -13.56
C GLU A 334 26.14 8.91 -13.78
N ASP A 335 25.27 8.99 -12.76
CA ASP A 335 23.86 8.62 -12.84
C ASP A 335 22.96 9.86 -12.86
N GLU A 336 21.69 9.66 -13.22
CA GLU A 336 20.72 10.74 -13.40
C GLU A 336 20.25 11.40 -12.07
N MET A 337 20.50 10.78 -10.89
CA MET A 337 19.89 11.23 -9.63
C MET A 337 20.20 12.68 -9.23
N PRO A 338 21.44 13.18 -9.29
CA PRO A 338 21.72 14.58 -8.96
C PRO A 338 21.01 15.56 -9.90
N TYR A 339 20.96 15.24 -11.19
CA TYR A 339 20.25 16.07 -12.18
C TYR A 339 18.73 16.05 -11.91
N CYS A 340 18.16 14.88 -11.65
CA CYS A 340 16.74 14.72 -11.36
C CYS A 340 16.29 15.51 -10.13
N VAL A 341 17.11 15.55 -9.08
CA VAL A 341 16.83 16.33 -7.87
C VAL A 341 16.69 17.81 -8.21
N LEU A 342 17.63 18.36 -8.99
CA LEU A 342 17.61 19.78 -9.36
C LEU A 342 16.47 20.08 -10.34
N MET A 343 16.27 19.26 -11.37
CA MET A 343 15.17 19.40 -12.33
C MET A 343 13.80 19.36 -11.67
N ASP A 344 13.55 18.41 -10.78
CA ASP A 344 12.26 18.30 -10.07
C ASP A 344 11.99 19.52 -9.19
N GLY A 345 13.05 20.03 -8.52
CA GLY A 345 12.96 21.26 -7.74
C GLY A 345 12.60 22.49 -8.59
N LEU A 346 13.34 22.71 -9.67
CA LEU A 346 13.09 23.81 -10.61
C LEU A 346 11.68 23.70 -11.22
N ALA A 347 11.28 22.51 -11.62
CA ALA A 347 9.96 22.25 -12.18
C ALA A 347 8.80 22.49 -11.18
N LYS A 348 9.02 22.25 -9.89
CA LYS A 348 8.02 22.53 -8.82
C LYS A 348 7.82 24.02 -8.59
N VAL A 349 8.86 24.81 -8.72
CA VAL A 349 8.80 26.29 -8.59
C VAL A 349 8.32 26.94 -9.88
N GLY A 350 8.14 26.18 -10.96
CA GLY A 350 7.66 26.68 -12.25
C GLY A 350 8.79 27.16 -13.19
N GLN A 351 10.05 26.98 -12.82
CA GLN A 351 11.21 27.28 -13.65
C GLN A 351 11.46 26.20 -14.70
N ILE A 352 10.50 26.00 -15.60
CA ILE A 352 10.50 24.87 -16.56
C ILE A 352 11.65 24.99 -17.56
N HIS A 353 11.96 26.22 -18.01
CA HIS A 353 13.05 26.45 -18.95
C HIS A 353 14.41 26.04 -18.35
N GLU A 354 14.63 26.43 -17.11
CA GLU A 354 15.83 26.07 -16.36
C GLU A 354 15.94 24.53 -16.13
N ALA A 355 14.81 23.89 -15.78
CA ALA A 355 14.76 22.44 -15.65
C ALA A 355 15.11 21.75 -16.98
N LYS A 356 14.64 22.29 -18.11
CA LYS A 356 14.96 21.78 -19.44
C LYS A 356 16.45 21.93 -19.77
N LEU A 357 17.07 23.05 -19.43
CA LEU A 357 18.52 23.22 -19.64
C LEU A 357 19.34 22.17 -18.90
N ILE A 358 18.96 21.83 -17.65
CA ILE A 358 19.63 20.77 -16.88
C ILE A 358 19.39 19.40 -17.52
N PHE A 359 18.18 19.14 -18.04
CA PHE A 359 17.87 17.92 -18.78
C PHE A 359 18.70 17.78 -20.05
N ASP A 360 18.76 18.84 -20.86
CA ASP A 360 19.52 18.85 -22.11
C ASP A 360 21.02 18.68 -21.86
N GLU A 361 21.54 19.30 -20.78
CA GLU A 361 22.91 19.11 -20.32
C GLU A 361 23.19 17.65 -19.92
N MET A 362 22.27 17.03 -19.15
CA MET A 362 22.37 15.62 -18.76
C MET A 362 22.43 14.71 -19.98
N MET A 363 21.55 14.94 -20.96
CA MET A 363 21.51 14.15 -22.20
C MET A 363 22.77 14.35 -23.05
N LYS A 364 23.25 15.59 -23.18
CA LYS A 364 24.49 15.91 -23.90
C LYS A 364 25.73 15.24 -23.30
N ASN A 365 25.76 15.11 -21.98
CA ASN A 365 26.87 14.46 -21.26
C ASN A 365 26.75 12.93 -21.25
N HIS A 366 25.79 12.33 -21.97
CA HIS A 366 25.55 10.90 -22.04
C HIS A 366 25.43 10.24 -20.65
N VAL A 367 24.85 10.94 -19.69
CA VAL A 367 24.61 10.40 -18.34
C VAL A 367 23.66 9.21 -18.43
N ARG A 368 24.02 8.14 -17.75
CA ARG A 368 23.18 6.94 -17.71
C ARG A 368 21.82 7.25 -17.12
N SER A 369 20.78 7.08 -17.94
CA SER A 369 19.39 7.33 -17.56
C SER A 369 18.58 6.04 -17.59
N ASP A 370 17.74 5.87 -16.59
CA ASP A 370 16.73 4.78 -16.51
C ASP A 370 15.33 5.28 -16.92
N GLY A 371 15.22 6.52 -17.43
CA GLY A 371 13.95 7.13 -17.84
C GLY A 371 13.28 7.99 -16.76
N TYR A 372 13.83 8.03 -15.55
CA TYR A 372 13.25 8.83 -14.45
C TYR A 372 13.33 10.33 -14.75
N ALA A 373 14.44 10.81 -15.35
CA ALA A 373 14.59 12.20 -15.81
C ALA A 373 13.52 12.59 -16.84
N HIS A 374 13.23 11.72 -17.81
CA HIS A 374 12.16 11.92 -18.78
C HIS A 374 10.80 12.04 -18.10
N SER A 375 10.51 11.17 -17.12
CA SER A 375 9.23 11.22 -16.40
C SER A 375 9.04 12.52 -15.62
N ILE A 376 10.13 13.09 -15.04
CA ILE A 376 10.13 14.41 -14.38
C ILE A 376 9.79 15.50 -15.39
N MET A 377 10.47 15.53 -16.54
CA MET A 377 10.27 16.58 -17.55
C MET A 377 8.89 16.48 -18.21
N ILE A 378 8.42 15.30 -18.57
CA ILE A 378 7.06 15.09 -19.09
C ILE A 378 6.02 15.60 -18.08
N SER A 379 6.19 15.25 -16.80
CA SER A 379 5.29 15.72 -15.72
C SER A 379 5.39 17.23 -15.52
N ALA A 380 6.58 17.83 -15.66
CA ALA A 380 6.81 19.27 -15.58
C ALA A 380 6.10 20.02 -16.71
N PHE A 381 6.24 19.56 -17.94
CA PHE A 381 5.53 20.13 -19.10
C PHE A 381 4.01 20.00 -18.95
N CYS A 382 3.50 18.86 -18.47
CA CYS A 382 2.07 18.69 -18.20
C CYS A 382 1.54 19.68 -17.16
N ARG A 383 2.32 19.97 -16.09
CA ARG A 383 1.94 20.97 -15.07
C ARG A 383 1.95 22.39 -15.64
N ALA A 384 2.93 22.70 -16.48
CA ALA A 384 3.05 23.99 -17.16
C ALA A 384 2.05 24.19 -18.32
N LYS A 385 1.19 23.20 -18.59
CA LYS A 385 0.27 23.18 -19.73
C LYS A 385 0.96 23.17 -21.11
N LEU A 386 2.24 22.81 -21.17
CA LEU A 386 3.02 22.62 -22.37
C LEU A 386 2.81 21.19 -22.89
N PHE A 387 1.58 20.88 -23.29
CA PHE A 387 1.17 19.49 -23.57
C PHE A 387 1.80 18.93 -24.84
N TRP A 388 2.09 19.81 -25.81
CA TRP A 388 2.74 19.39 -27.05
C TRP A 388 4.18 18.94 -26.80
N GLU A 389 4.92 19.70 -26.02
CA GLU A 389 6.29 19.38 -25.61
C GLU A 389 6.32 18.11 -24.77
N ALA A 390 5.34 17.91 -23.88
CA ALA A 390 5.19 16.68 -23.11
C ALA A 390 4.97 15.46 -24.01
N LYS A 391 4.09 15.59 -25.03
CA LYS A 391 3.82 14.53 -26.02
C LYS A 391 5.06 14.22 -26.85
N GLN A 392 5.77 15.26 -27.32
CA GLN A 392 6.96 15.09 -28.14
C GLN A 392 8.04 14.34 -27.34
N LEU A 393 8.32 14.78 -26.09
CA LEU A 393 9.31 14.13 -25.24
C LEU A 393 8.93 12.66 -24.92
N ALA A 394 7.63 12.37 -24.76
CA ALA A 394 7.15 11.00 -24.55
C ALA A 394 7.41 10.12 -25.79
N LYS A 395 7.18 10.66 -27.00
CA LYS A 395 7.48 9.94 -28.26
C LYS A 395 8.98 9.77 -28.49
N ASP A 396 9.77 10.79 -28.18
CA ASP A 396 11.23 10.69 -28.27
C ASP A 396 11.77 9.62 -27.32
N PHE A 397 11.18 9.49 -26.13
CA PHE A 397 11.51 8.40 -25.22
C PHE A 397 11.20 7.03 -25.82
N GLU A 398 10.04 6.84 -26.47
CA GLU A 398 9.65 5.59 -27.11
C GLU A 398 10.62 5.15 -28.20
N THR A 399 11.20 6.08 -28.95
CA THR A 399 12.14 5.78 -30.02
C THR A 399 13.55 5.50 -29.52
N THR A 400 13.92 6.03 -28.35
CA THR A 400 15.30 6.02 -27.85
C THR A 400 15.54 4.93 -26.81
N PHE A 401 14.52 4.61 -26.00
CA PHE A 401 14.63 3.72 -24.83
C PHE A 401 13.71 2.51 -24.96
N ASN A 402 14.25 1.34 -24.64
CA ASN A 402 13.50 0.07 -24.61
C ASN A 402 13.11 -0.37 -23.19
N LYS A 403 13.48 0.39 -22.19
CA LYS A 403 13.24 0.02 -20.78
C LYS A 403 12.15 0.92 -20.19
N TYR A 404 11.02 0.31 -19.90
CA TYR A 404 9.87 0.99 -19.33
C TYR A 404 9.64 0.54 -17.89
N ASP A 405 9.27 1.47 -17.04
CA ASP A 405 8.71 1.22 -15.72
C ASP A 405 7.32 1.86 -15.58
N LEU A 406 6.65 1.58 -14.48
CA LEU A 406 5.30 2.13 -14.24
C LEU A 406 5.31 3.67 -14.15
N VAL A 407 6.42 4.29 -13.72
CA VAL A 407 6.51 5.74 -13.51
C VAL A 407 6.52 6.46 -14.84
N ILE A 408 7.39 6.02 -15.78
CA ILE A 408 7.47 6.62 -17.10
C ILE A 408 6.18 6.39 -17.90
N LEU A 409 5.61 5.17 -17.87
CA LEU A 409 4.37 4.87 -18.55
C LEU A 409 3.20 5.73 -18.04
N ASN A 410 3.11 5.96 -16.74
CA ASN A 410 2.11 6.86 -16.16
C ASN A 410 2.33 8.34 -16.57
N SER A 411 3.60 8.76 -16.69
CA SER A 411 3.92 10.12 -17.12
C SER A 411 3.54 10.34 -18.59
N MET A 412 3.86 9.38 -19.47
CA MET A 412 3.46 9.36 -20.87
C MET A 412 1.94 9.33 -21.01
N LEU A 413 1.28 8.43 -20.30
CA LEU A 413 -0.17 8.33 -20.27
C LEU A 413 -0.82 9.67 -19.85
N CYS A 414 -0.25 10.34 -18.83
CA CYS A 414 -0.72 11.65 -18.40
C CYS A 414 -0.57 12.70 -19.52
N ALA A 415 0.57 12.71 -20.25
CA ALA A 415 0.80 13.63 -21.36
C ALA A 415 -0.21 13.40 -22.50
N PHE A 416 -0.38 12.15 -22.93
CA PHE A 416 -1.31 11.80 -24.01
C PHE A 416 -2.78 12.08 -23.61
N CYS A 417 -3.16 11.76 -22.39
CA CYS A 417 -4.47 12.12 -21.85
C CYS A 417 -4.70 13.63 -21.84
N ARG A 418 -3.69 14.47 -21.53
CA ARG A 418 -3.82 15.93 -21.52
C ARG A 418 -4.02 16.50 -22.92
N VAL A 419 -3.37 15.95 -23.93
CA VAL A 419 -3.54 16.34 -25.33
C VAL A 419 -4.87 15.84 -25.91
N GLY A 420 -5.47 14.79 -25.35
CA GLY A 420 -6.65 14.14 -25.89
C GLY A 420 -6.33 13.09 -26.96
N ASP A 421 -5.08 12.60 -27.00
CA ASP A 421 -4.60 11.62 -27.98
C ASP A 421 -4.97 10.20 -27.53
N MET A 422 -6.18 9.77 -27.86
CA MET A 422 -6.70 8.44 -27.49
C MET A 422 -5.88 7.30 -28.08
N GLU A 423 -5.33 7.47 -29.28
CA GLU A 423 -4.53 6.43 -29.95
C GLU A 423 -3.25 6.14 -29.15
N SER A 424 -2.50 7.18 -28.78
CA SER A 424 -1.30 7.04 -27.93
C SER A 424 -1.62 6.55 -26.52
N VAL A 425 -2.79 6.88 -25.98
CA VAL A 425 -3.28 6.33 -24.68
C VAL A 425 -3.45 4.82 -24.79
N MET A 426 -4.15 4.34 -25.84
CA MET A 426 -4.38 2.91 -26.04
C MET A 426 -3.07 2.15 -26.33
N GLU A 427 -2.15 2.76 -27.06
CA GLU A 427 -0.83 2.18 -27.32
C GLU A 427 -0.01 2.04 -26.02
N THR A 428 -0.06 3.05 -25.16
CA THR A 428 0.63 2.99 -23.84
C THR A 428 0.04 1.89 -22.96
N LEU A 429 -1.28 1.70 -22.96
CA LEU A 429 -1.92 0.60 -22.22
C LEU A 429 -1.55 -0.77 -22.79
N ARG A 430 -1.49 -0.91 -24.12
CA ARG A 430 -1.03 -2.14 -24.77
C ARG A 430 0.41 -2.48 -24.37
N LYS A 431 1.30 -1.47 -24.35
CA LYS A 431 2.68 -1.65 -23.86
C LYS A 431 2.74 -2.11 -22.40
N MET A 432 1.84 -1.62 -21.52
CA MET A 432 1.77 -2.11 -20.15
C MET A 432 1.46 -3.61 -20.10
N ASP A 433 0.52 -4.06 -20.92
CA ASP A 433 0.13 -5.47 -21.00
C ASP A 433 1.25 -6.34 -21.60
N GLU A 434 1.89 -5.92 -22.69
CA GLU A 434 2.99 -6.63 -23.35
C GLU A 434 4.21 -6.80 -22.43
N LEU A 435 4.51 -5.79 -21.62
CA LEU A 435 5.62 -5.79 -20.66
C LEU A 435 5.24 -6.42 -19.31
N ALA A 436 4.00 -6.92 -19.16
CA ALA A 436 3.45 -7.43 -17.91
C ALA A 436 3.58 -6.43 -16.73
N ILE A 437 3.54 -5.12 -17.01
CA ILE A 437 3.56 -4.06 -16.01
C ILE A 437 2.12 -3.80 -15.55
N ASN A 438 1.79 -4.24 -14.35
CA ASN A 438 0.44 -4.08 -13.81
C ASN A 438 0.11 -2.60 -13.58
N PRO A 439 -1.05 -2.10 -14.09
CA PRO A 439 -1.55 -0.78 -13.78
C PRO A 439 -1.71 -0.58 -12.27
N GLY A 440 -1.18 0.52 -11.76
CA GLY A 440 -1.27 0.89 -10.35
C GLY A 440 -2.40 1.88 -10.08
N TYR A 441 -2.54 2.29 -8.83
CA TYR A 441 -3.53 3.29 -8.41
C TYR A 441 -3.51 4.56 -9.30
N ASN A 442 -2.32 5.11 -9.54
CA ASN A 442 -2.18 6.33 -10.34
C ASN A 442 -2.59 6.15 -11.80
N THR A 443 -2.32 4.98 -12.39
CA THR A 443 -2.74 4.64 -13.76
C THR A 443 -4.25 4.73 -13.89
N PHE A 444 -4.99 4.05 -13.01
CA PHE A 444 -6.45 4.07 -13.00
C PHE A 444 -6.99 5.48 -12.78
N HIS A 445 -6.38 6.24 -11.86
CA HIS A 445 -6.80 7.60 -11.56
C HIS A 445 -6.65 8.56 -12.76
N ILE A 446 -5.54 8.45 -13.52
CA ILE A 446 -5.31 9.20 -14.75
C ILE A 446 -6.38 8.86 -15.79
N LEU A 447 -6.64 7.57 -16.00
CA LEU A 447 -7.61 7.09 -17.00
C LEU A 447 -9.04 7.49 -16.65
N ILE A 448 -9.49 7.31 -15.41
CA ILE A 448 -10.84 7.70 -14.99
C ILE A 448 -11.06 9.20 -15.20
N LYS A 449 -10.10 10.05 -14.78
CA LYS A 449 -10.18 11.50 -15.02
C LYS A 449 -10.20 11.84 -16.50
N TYR A 450 -9.43 11.15 -17.31
CA TYR A 450 -9.41 11.33 -18.76
C TYR A 450 -10.75 10.98 -19.39
N PHE A 451 -11.28 9.79 -19.11
CA PHE A 451 -12.56 9.35 -19.66
C PHE A 451 -13.73 10.22 -19.21
N CYS A 452 -13.72 10.72 -17.96
CA CYS A 452 -14.72 11.69 -17.50
C CYS A 452 -14.65 13.01 -18.28
N ARG A 453 -13.44 13.49 -18.61
CA ARG A 453 -13.26 14.71 -19.41
C ARG A 453 -13.73 14.53 -20.85
N GLU A 454 -13.47 13.37 -21.44
CA GLU A 454 -13.90 13.03 -22.80
C GLU A 454 -15.38 12.56 -22.86
N LYS A 455 -16.12 12.66 -21.75
CA LYS A 455 -17.54 12.25 -21.61
C LYS A 455 -17.77 10.74 -21.87
N LEU A 456 -16.75 9.93 -21.71
CA LEU A 456 -16.81 8.46 -21.83
C LEU A 456 -17.10 7.83 -20.46
N TYR A 457 -18.23 8.20 -19.83
CA TYR A 457 -18.51 7.89 -18.42
C TYR A 457 -18.67 6.39 -18.14
N LEU A 458 -19.22 5.63 -19.11
CA LEU A 458 -19.32 4.18 -18.97
C LEU A 458 -17.94 3.50 -18.98
N LEU A 459 -17.00 4.01 -19.79
CA LEU A 459 -15.64 3.52 -19.80
C LEU A 459 -14.89 3.89 -18.51
N ALA A 460 -15.13 5.10 -17.99
CA ALA A 460 -14.63 5.52 -16.67
C ALA A 460 -15.15 4.60 -15.55
N TYR A 461 -16.43 4.23 -15.60
CA TYR A 461 -17.05 3.29 -14.66
C TYR A 461 -16.42 1.90 -14.76
N GLN A 462 -16.23 1.37 -15.97
CA GLN A 462 -15.58 0.08 -16.17
C GLN A 462 -14.13 0.09 -15.64
N THR A 463 -13.38 1.15 -15.94
CA THR A 463 -12.01 1.35 -15.43
C THR A 463 -11.99 1.39 -13.88
N MET A 464 -13.01 1.97 -13.25
CA MET A 464 -13.14 1.99 -11.79
C MET A 464 -13.43 0.58 -11.22
N LYS A 465 -14.22 -0.24 -11.91
CA LYS A 465 -14.41 -1.66 -11.56
C LYS A 465 -13.11 -2.45 -11.63
N ASP A 466 -12.34 -2.24 -12.70
CA ASP A 466 -11.05 -2.89 -12.86
C ASP A 466 -10.06 -2.47 -11.76
N MET A 467 -10.06 -1.19 -11.38
CA MET A 467 -9.31 -0.65 -10.25
C MET A 467 -9.64 -1.39 -8.94
N GLN A 468 -10.94 -1.59 -8.66
CA GLN A 468 -11.40 -2.30 -7.46
C GLN A 468 -11.04 -3.79 -7.51
N SER A 469 -11.19 -4.45 -8.65
CA SER A 469 -10.84 -5.87 -8.83
C SER A 469 -9.37 -6.16 -8.55
N LYS A 470 -8.51 -5.17 -8.82
CA LYS A 470 -7.06 -5.22 -8.52
C LYS A 470 -6.73 -4.76 -7.09
N GLY A 471 -7.72 -4.59 -6.21
CA GLY A 471 -7.54 -4.27 -4.79
C GLY A 471 -7.29 -2.78 -4.49
N HIS A 472 -7.39 -1.90 -5.48
CA HIS A 472 -7.24 -0.46 -5.27
C HIS A 472 -8.56 0.19 -4.90
N GLN A 473 -8.55 1.02 -3.85
CA GLN A 473 -9.74 1.74 -3.38
C GLN A 473 -9.83 3.13 -4.03
N PRO A 474 -10.94 3.48 -4.74
CA PRO A 474 -11.10 4.80 -5.31
C PRO A 474 -11.28 5.87 -4.23
N VAL A 475 -10.96 7.13 -4.55
CA VAL A 475 -11.14 8.29 -3.68
C VAL A 475 -12.56 8.83 -3.84
N GLU A 476 -13.17 9.29 -2.73
CA GLU A 476 -14.53 9.85 -2.69
C GLU A 476 -14.76 10.94 -3.74
N GLU A 477 -13.81 11.85 -3.92
CA GLU A 477 -13.89 12.96 -4.88
C GLU A 477 -14.10 12.49 -6.33
N VAL A 478 -13.36 11.43 -6.74
CA VAL A 478 -13.47 10.86 -8.10
C VAL A 478 -14.79 10.10 -8.25
N CYS A 479 -15.21 9.39 -7.22
CA CYS A 479 -16.48 8.68 -7.22
C CYS A 479 -17.68 9.64 -7.28
N SER A 480 -17.69 10.72 -6.49
CA SER A 480 -18.73 11.76 -6.52
C SER A 480 -18.81 12.39 -7.90
N SER A 481 -17.68 12.80 -8.48
CA SER A 481 -17.66 13.35 -9.84
C SER A 481 -18.22 12.38 -10.88
N LEU A 482 -17.82 11.11 -10.84
CA LEU A 482 -18.31 10.10 -11.77
C LEU A 482 -19.81 9.80 -11.56
N MET A 483 -20.27 9.69 -10.32
CA MET A 483 -21.70 9.49 -10.01
C MET A 483 -22.56 10.61 -10.54
N SER A 484 -22.15 11.90 -10.34
CA SER A 484 -22.86 13.05 -10.89
C SER A 484 -23.00 13.00 -12.40
N HIS A 485 -21.92 12.58 -13.08
CA HIS A 485 -21.95 12.47 -14.54
C HIS A 485 -22.80 11.30 -15.03
N LEU A 486 -22.68 10.13 -14.41
CA LEU A 486 -23.52 8.96 -14.72
C LEU A 486 -25.01 9.26 -14.48
N GLY A 487 -25.33 9.99 -13.41
CA GLY A 487 -26.71 10.42 -13.12
C GLY A 487 -27.28 11.35 -14.19
N ARG A 488 -26.48 12.22 -14.79
CA ARG A 488 -26.91 13.10 -15.90
C ARG A 488 -27.12 12.35 -17.21
N GLU A 489 -26.37 11.28 -17.41
CA GLU A 489 -26.50 10.40 -18.60
C GLU A 489 -27.53 9.28 -18.40
N ASN A 490 -28.34 9.37 -17.35
CA ASN A 490 -29.36 8.37 -17.01
C ASN A 490 -28.84 6.97 -16.69
N ALA A 491 -27.53 6.84 -16.40
CA ALA A 491 -26.90 5.59 -15.96
C ALA A 491 -26.97 5.44 -14.42
N TYR A 492 -28.20 5.38 -13.91
CA TYR A 492 -28.49 5.44 -12.46
C TYR A 492 -28.01 4.20 -11.70
N SER A 493 -28.07 3.03 -12.31
CA SER A 493 -27.60 1.76 -11.74
C SER A 493 -26.09 1.73 -11.57
N GLU A 494 -25.37 2.28 -12.54
CA GLU A 494 -23.90 2.42 -12.53
C GLU A 494 -23.48 3.43 -11.45
N ALA A 495 -24.21 4.55 -11.34
CA ALA A 495 -23.97 5.53 -10.28
C ALA A 495 -24.16 4.91 -8.88
N PHE A 496 -25.18 4.08 -8.69
CA PHE A 496 -25.41 3.37 -7.43
C PHE A 496 -24.32 2.31 -7.17
N SER A 497 -23.84 1.64 -8.21
CA SER A 497 -22.72 0.71 -8.10
C SER A 497 -21.43 1.42 -7.62
N VAL A 498 -21.13 2.62 -8.14
CA VAL A 498 -19.99 3.44 -7.70
C VAL A 498 -20.13 3.83 -6.22
N TYR A 499 -21.33 4.22 -5.79
CA TYR A 499 -21.62 4.51 -4.38
C TYR A 499 -21.34 3.28 -3.49
N ASN A 500 -21.80 2.10 -3.90
CA ASN A 500 -21.59 0.87 -3.15
C ASN A 500 -20.10 0.49 -3.07
N MET A 501 -19.29 0.78 -4.09
CA MET A 501 -17.82 0.56 -4.04
C MET A 501 -17.18 1.34 -2.89
N LEU A 502 -17.60 2.58 -2.63
CA LEU A 502 -17.13 3.37 -1.49
C LEU A 502 -17.62 2.80 -0.15
N LYS A 503 -18.89 2.44 -0.07
CA LYS A 503 -19.50 1.89 1.14
C LYS A 503 -18.81 0.62 1.62
N TYR A 504 -18.52 -0.30 0.73
CA TYR A 504 -17.81 -1.55 1.07
C TYR A 504 -16.32 -1.34 1.35
N GLY A 505 -15.75 -0.20 0.95
CA GLY A 505 -14.37 0.19 1.23
C GLY A 505 -14.08 0.58 2.70
N LYS A 506 -15.06 0.49 3.61
CA LYS A 506 -14.98 0.86 5.05
C LYS A 506 -14.46 2.29 5.31
N ARG A 507 -14.67 3.21 4.40
CA ARG A 507 -14.34 4.63 4.58
C ARG A 507 -15.53 5.40 5.12
N THR A 508 -15.26 6.42 5.93
CA THR A 508 -16.28 7.41 6.32
C THR A 508 -16.63 8.22 5.08
N MET A 509 -17.91 8.19 4.68
CA MET A 509 -18.40 8.96 3.54
C MET A 509 -18.99 10.30 4.01
N SER A 510 -18.87 11.34 3.18
CA SER A 510 -19.42 12.65 3.46
C SER A 510 -20.94 12.66 3.39
N LYS A 511 -21.57 13.57 4.16
CA LYS A 511 -23.02 13.77 4.11
C LYS A 511 -23.52 14.13 2.70
N ALA A 512 -22.74 14.97 2.00
CA ALA A 512 -23.07 15.40 0.64
C ALA A 512 -23.19 14.22 -0.34
N LEU A 513 -22.34 13.21 -0.20
CA LEU A 513 -22.36 12.04 -1.07
C LEU A 513 -23.64 11.21 -0.91
N HIS A 514 -24.14 11.05 0.33
CA HIS A 514 -25.39 10.34 0.59
C HIS A 514 -26.61 11.07 -0.01
N GLU A 515 -26.62 12.40 0.03
CA GLU A 515 -27.66 13.20 -0.58
C GLU A 515 -27.62 13.19 -2.10
N GLU A 516 -26.40 13.26 -2.67
CA GLU A 516 -26.19 13.22 -4.11
C GLU A 516 -26.71 11.92 -4.72
N ILE A 517 -26.31 10.76 -4.16
CA ILE A 517 -26.80 9.48 -4.66
C ILE A 517 -28.31 9.33 -4.47
N LEU A 518 -28.88 9.83 -3.37
CA LEU A 518 -30.32 9.79 -3.15
C LEU A 518 -31.06 10.60 -4.22
N HIS A 519 -30.54 11.79 -4.60
CA HIS A 519 -31.12 12.59 -5.68
C HIS A 519 -31.03 11.87 -7.04
N ILE A 520 -29.93 11.23 -7.34
CA ILE A 520 -29.72 10.46 -8.59
C ILE A 520 -30.72 9.30 -8.66
N LEU A 521 -30.85 8.53 -7.57
CA LEU A 521 -31.76 7.37 -7.50
C LEU A 521 -33.24 7.81 -7.60
N LEU A 522 -33.63 8.94 -7.00
CA LEU A 522 -34.96 9.48 -7.14
C LEU A 522 -35.26 9.95 -8.56
N ALA A 523 -34.30 10.56 -9.25
CA ALA A 523 -34.43 10.94 -10.66
C ALA A 523 -34.62 9.71 -11.55
N GLY A 524 -33.89 8.62 -11.28
CA GLY A 524 -33.95 7.35 -11.99
C GLY A 524 -35.14 6.45 -11.58
N GLN A 525 -35.99 6.85 -10.66
CA GLN A 525 -37.11 6.04 -10.11
C GLN A 525 -36.64 4.71 -9.47
N LEU A 526 -35.36 4.61 -9.06
CA LEU A 526 -34.78 3.45 -8.37
C LEU A 526 -35.12 3.51 -6.86
N LEU A 527 -36.41 3.50 -6.55
CA LEU A 527 -36.90 3.77 -5.20
C LEU A 527 -36.52 2.69 -4.17
N LYS A 528 -36.32 1.45 -4.62
CA LYS A 528 -35.86 0.38 -3.73
C LYS A 528 -34.43 0.65 -3.25
N ASP A 529 -33.56 1.07 -4.14
CA ASP A 529 -32.16 1.38 -3.82
C ASP A 529 -32.06 2.67 -3.01
N ALA A 530 -32.91 3.67 -3.32
CA ALA A 530 -33.05 4.88 -2.53
C ALA A 530 -33.48 4.57 -1.09
N TYR A 531 -34.39 3.60 -0.89
CA TYR A 531 -34.80 3.14 0.45
C TYR A 531 -33.62 2.53 1.22
N VAL A 532 -32.79 1.71 0.57
CA VAL A 532 -31.57 1.13 1.19
C VAL A 532 -30.62 2.24 1.65
N VAL A 533 -30.39 3.26 0.81
CA VAL A 533 -29.53 4.41 1.17
C VAL A 533 -30.07 5.16 2.39
N VAL A 534 -31.37 5.45 2.42
CA VAL A 534 -32.03 6.15 3.55
C VAL A 534 -32.00 5.29 4.81
N LYS A 535 -32.32 4.00 4.72
CA LYS A 535 -32.32 3.08 5.86
C LYS A 535 -30.96 3.03 6.55
N ASP A 536 -29.89 2.97 5.78
CA ASP A 536 -28.53 2.81 6.33
C ASP A 536 -27.91 4.13 6.79
N ASN A 537 -28.35 5.29 6.26
CA ASN A 537 -27.65 6.57 6.43
C ASN A 537 -28.57 7.75 6.78
N ALA A 538 -29.78 7.52 7.31
CA ALA A 538 -30.75 8.58 7.58
C ALA A 538 -30.23 9.70 8.49
N THR A 539 -29.33 9.39 9.43
CA THR A 539 -28.69 10.38 10.34
C THR A 539 -27.79 11.37 9.62
N TYR A 540 -27.29 11.01 8.44
CA TYR A 540 -26.39 11.83 7.62
C TYR A 540 -27.09 12.58 6.50
N ILE A 541 -28.37 12.26 6.20
CA ILE A 541 -29.15 12.87 5.14
C ILE A 541 -29.99 14.01 5.71
N SER A 542 -30.08 15.12 4.98
CA SER A 542 -30.89 16.26 5.41
C SER A 542 -32.39 15.94 5.44
N ARG A 543 -33.12 16.57 6.36
CA ARG A 543 -34.61 16.42 6.46
C ARG A 543 -35.35 16.73 5.16
N PRO A 544 -35.01 17.78 4.37
CA PRO A 544 -35.64 18.04 3.08
C PRO A 544 -35.43 16.91 2.07
N ALA A 545 -34.23 16.32 2.01
CA ALA A 545 -33.93 15.20 1.10
C ALA A 545 -34.73 13.93 1.51
N ILE A 546 -34.82 13.63 2.81
CA ILE A 546 -35.65 12.53 3.34
C ILE A 546 -37.14 12.78 3.00
N ARG A 547 -37.63 14.00 3.14
CA ARG A 547 -39.03 14.34 2.78
C ARG A 547 -39.29 14.11 1.29
N LYS A 548 -38.38 14.56 0.43
CA LYS A 548 -38.50 14.34 -1.02
C LYS A 548 -38.55 12.86 -1.35
N PHE A 549 -37.68 12.07 -0.73
CA PHE A 549 -37.69 10.60 -0.86
C PHE A 549 -39.03 10.01 -0.42
N ALA A 550 -39.52 10.37 0.79
CA ALA A 550 -40.75 9.84 1.35
C ALA A 550 -41.96 10.13 0.44
N ILE A 551 -42.12 11.37 -0.03
CA ILE A 551 -43.18 11.76 -0.95
C ILE A 551 -43.10 10.97 -2.26
N THR A 552 -41.89 10.85 -2.85
CA THR A 552 -41.72 10.14 -4.11
C THR A 552 -41.98 8.64 -3.93
N PHE A 553 -41.54 8.06 -2.81
CA PHE A 553 -41.77 6.64 -2.51
C PHE A 553 -43.27 6.35 -2.28
N MET A 554 -43.99 7.21 -1.55
CA MET A 554 -45.44 7.05 -1.33
C MET A 554 -46.21 7.15 -2.65
N LYS A 555 -45.77 7.96 -3.61
CA LYS A 555 -46.40 8.10 -4.92
C LYS A 555 -46.20 6.89 -5.85
N SER A 556 -44.98 6.40 -5.96
CA SER A 556 -44.61 5.41 -7.00
C SER A 556 -43.82 4.22 -6.50
N GLY A 557 -43.49 4.14 -5.20
CA GLY A 557 -42.71 3.04 -4.62
C GLY A 557 -43.45 1.71 -4.52
N ASN A 558 -42.71 0.65 -4.16
CA ASN A 558 -43.31 -0.67 -3.95
C ASN A 558 -44.23 -0.68 -2.73
N ILE A 559 -45.50 -1.02 -2.95
CA ILE A 559 -46.54 -1.03 -1.92
C ILE A 559 -46.21 -1.94 -0.73
N ASN A 560 -45.54 -3.05 -0.97
CA ASN A 560 -45.12 -3.98 0.09
C ASN A 560 -44.11 -3.39 1.07
N LEU A 561 -43.37 -2.35 0.68
CA LEU A 561 -42.36 -1.69 1.49
C LEU A 561 -42.85 -0.38 2.15
N ILE A 562 -44.08 0.07 1.89
CA ILE A 562 -44.60 1.33 2.45
C ILE A 562 -44.53 1.33 3.97
N ASN A 563 -44.96 0.26 4.63
CA ASN A 563 -44.91 0.16 6.09
C ASN A 563 -43.50 0.19 6.64
N ASP A 564 -42.56 -0.50 5.97
CA ASP A 564 -41.15 -0.54 6.37
C ASP A 564 -40.50 0.83 6.20
N VAL A 565 -40.81 1.55 5.12
CA VAL A 565 -40.33 2.93 4.92
C VAL A 565 -40.88 3.85 6.01
N ILE A 566 -42.18 3.81 6.32
CA ILE A 566 -42.79 4.62 7.38
C ILE A 566 -42.13 4.33 8.73
N LYS A 567 -41.95 3.06 9.10
CA LYS A 567 -41.29 2.67 10.35
C LYS A 567 -39.85 3.16 10.38
N THR A 568 -39.09 2.93 9.31
CA THR A 568 -37.69 3.39 9.22
C THR A 568 -37.57 4.90 9.36
N LEU A 569 -38.46 5.68 8.75
CA LEU A 569 -38.48 7.15 8.90
C LEU A 569 -38.73 7.56 10.35
N HIS A 570 -39.67 6.90 11.03
CA HIS A 570 -39.93 7.13 12.44
C HIS A 570 -38.74 6.80 13.33
N ASP A 571 -38.14 5.61 13.14
CA ASP A 571 -37.00 5.13 13.91
C ASP A 571 -35.76 6.04 13.75
N CYS A 572 -35.64 6.70 12.60
CA CYS A 572 -34.60 7.70 12.33
C CYS A 572 -34.92 9.09 12.88
N GLY A 573 -36.01 9.26 13.65
CA GLY A 573 -36.42 10.53 14.26
C GLY A 573 -37.03 11.54 13.26
N TYR A 574 -37.44 11.07 12.08
CA TYR A 574 -38.23 11.91 11.15
C TYR A 574 -39.69 11.90 11.55
N LYS A 575 -40.23 13.08 11.88
CA LYS A 575 -41.66 13.23 12.17
C LYS A 575 -42.49 13.10 10.88
N ILE A 576 -43.30 12.06 10.81
CA ILE A 576 -44.12 11.77 9.62
C ILE A 576 -45.28 12.74 9.59
N ASP A 577 -45.42 13.48 8.47
CA ASP A 577 -46.49 14.44 8.25
C ASP A 577 -47.78 13.70 7.89
N GLN A 578 -48.92 14.35 8.16
CA GLN A 578 -50.24 13.80 7.85
C GLN A 578 -50.42 13.50 6.36
N ASP A 579 -49.86 14.36 5.49
CA ASP A 579 -49.85 14.19 4.04
C ASP A 579 -49.24 12.88 3.57
N LEU A 580 -48.16 12.41 4.26
CA LEU A 580 -47.51 11.13 3.95
C LEU A 580 -48.41 9.94 4.30
N PHE A 581 -49.16 10.02 5.42
CA PHE A 581 -50.13 8.99 5.77
C PHE A 581 -51.32 8.98 4.80
N GLU A 582 -51.81 10.14 4.39
CA GLU A 582 -52.88 10.25 3.38
C GLU A 582 -52.45 9.62 2.04
N MET A 583 -51.22 9.91 1.59
CA MET A 583 -50.68 9.28 0.38
C MET A 583 -50.55 7.76 0.53
N ALA A 584 -50.08 7.26 1.67
CA ALA A 584 -49.99 5.83 1.94
C ALA A 584 -51.36 5.15 1.94
N VAL A 585 -52.37 5.79 2.60
CA VAL A 585 -53.75 5.32 2.60
C VAL A 585 -54.33 5.28 1.18
N SER A 586 -54.14 6.34 0.40
CA SER A 586 -54.58 6.41 -0.99
C SER A 586 -54.00 5.27 -1.85
N ARG A 587 -52.74 4.93 -1.63
CA ARG A 587 -52.11 3.80 -2.32
C ARG A 587 -52.72 2.45 -1.93
N TYR A 588 -52.99 2.22 -0.63
CA TYR A 588 -53.67 1.00 -0.17
C TYR A 588 -55.10 0.91 -0.66
N LEU A 589 -55.83 2.02 -0.76
CA LEU A 589 -57.18 2.04 -1.32
C LEU A 589 -57.22 1.61 -2.81
N GLY A 590 -56.17 1.93 -3.56
CA GLY A 590 -55.99 1.45 -4.94
C GLY A 590 -55.59 -0.03 -5.06
N HIS A 591 -55.28 -0.71 -3.93
CA HIS A 591 -54.77 -2.10 -3.93
C HIS A 591 -55.45 -2.90 -2.78
N PRO A 592 -56.74 -3.24 -2.90
CA PRO A 592 -57.49 -3.91 -1.84
C PRO A 592 -56.92 -5.29 -1.44
N GLU A 593 -56.19 -5.93 -2.33
CA GLU A 593 -55.48 -7.21 -2.07
C GLU A 593 -54.42 -7.12 -0.98
N LYS A 594 -53.97 -5.92 -0.63
CA LYS A 594 -52.96 -5.64 0.41
C LYS A 594 -53.57 -5.20 1.75
N LYS A 595 -54.78 -5.64 2.03
CA LYS A 595 -55.56 -5.27 3.24
C LYS A 595 -54.78 -5.50 4.54
N ASP A 596 -54.01 -6.59 4.66
CA ASP A 596 -53.29 -6.92 5.87
C ASP A 596 -52.18 -5.90 6.18
N LEU A 597 -51.45 -5.46 5.16
CA LEU A 597 -50.44 -4.40 5.30
C LEU A 597 -51.08 -3.07 5.71
N PHE A 598 -52.23 -2.73 5.16
CA PHE A 598 -52.97 -1.54 5.51
C PHE A 598 -53.43 -1.58 6.98
N LEU A 599 -54.03 -2.70 7.41
CA LEU A 599 -54.44 -2.90 8.79
C LEU A 599 -53.26 -2.82 9.77
N HIS A 600 -52.11 -3.43 9.42
CA HIS A 600 -50.92 -3.32 10.22
C HIS A 600 -50.42 -1.87 10.36
N LEU A 601 -50.50 -1.05 9.31
CA LEU A 601 -50.15 0.37 9.38
C LEU A 601 -51.08 1.10 10.37
N LEU A 602 -52.40 0.92 10.23
CA LEU A 602 -53.39 1.55 11.11
C LEU A 602 -53.26 1.14 12.58
N GLN A 603 -52.87 -0.10 12.85
CA GLN A 603 -52.58 -0.62 14.20
C GLN A 603 -51.29 -0.08 14.79
N TRP A 604 -50.25 0.13 13.95
CA TRP A 604 -48.96 0.64 14.37
C TRP A 604 -49.01 2.13 14.78
N MET A 605 -49.77 2.95 14.07
CA MET A 605 -49.85 4.42 14.22
C MET A 605 -50.09 4.89 15.67
N PRO A 606 -51.07 4.39 16.43
CA PRO A 606 -51.37 4.91 17.76
C PRO A 606 -50.32 4.60 18.82
N GLY A 607 -49.57 3.50 18.61
CA GLY A 607 -48.46 3.12 19.51
C GLY A 607 -47.26 4.07 19.43
N HIS A 608 -47.17 4.84 18.34
CA HIS A 608 -46.05 5.74 18.04
C HIS A 608 -46.46 7.21 17.99
N GLY A 609 -47.66 7.54 18.52
CA GLY A 609 -48.14 8.92 18.63
C GLY A 609 -48.72 9.51 17.35
N TYR A 610 -49.02 8.68 16.35
CA TYR A 610 -49.67 9.13 15.11
C TYR A 610 -51.17 8.80 15.11
N VAL A 611 -51.92 9.69 14.49
CA VAL A 611 -53.41 9.59 14.42
C VAL A 611 -53.84 9.88 13.01
N VAL A 612 -54.87 9.15 12.57
CA VAL A 612 -55.56 9.46 11.32
C VAL A 612 -56.42 10.70 11.52
N ASP A 613 -56.21 11.72 10.70
CA ASP A 613 -57.05 12.94 10.70
C ASP A 613 -58.51 12.67 10.28
N SER A 614 -59.38 13.67 10.44
CA SER A 614 -60.79 13.54 10.13
C SER A 614 -61.05 13.31 8.64
N THR A 615 -60.27 13.93 7.77
CA THR A 615 -60.40 13.81 6.31
C THR A 615 -60.01 12.42 5.82
N THR A 616 -58.83 11.96 6.17
CA THR A 616 -58.33 10.60 5.83
C THR A 616 -59.21 9.52 6.45
N ARG A 617 -59.72 9.75 7.70
CA ARG A 617 -60.66 8.83 8.36
C ARG A 617 -61.97 8.69 7.58
N ASN A 618 -62.55 9.79 7.11
CA ASN A 618 -63.76 9.75 6.30
C ASN A 618 -63.54 9.01 4.98
N VAL A 619 -62.38 9.19 4.35
CA VAL A 619 -62.00 8.46 3.13
C VAL A 619 -61.89 6.95 3.41
N ILE A 620 -61.25 6.54 4.52
CA ILE A 620 -61.14 5.14 4.93
C ILE A 620 -62.53 4.53 5.20
N LEU A 621 -63.38 5.24 5.94
CA LEU A 621 -64.73 4.77 6.27
C LEU A 621 -65.59 4.61 5.02
N LYS A 622 -65.57 5.57 4.08
CA LYS A 622 -66.29 5.50 2.80
C LYS A 622 -65.88 4.27 1.97
N ASN A 623 -64.59 3.86 2.04
CA ASN A 623 -64.07 2.72 1.32
C ASN A 623 -63.91 1.44 2.19
N SER A 624 -64.52 1.42 3.38
CA SER A 624 -64.39 0.31 4.36
C SER A 624 -64.86 -1.04 3.84
N HIS A 625 -65.73 -1.05 2.82
CA HIS A 625 -66.22 -2.26 2.15
C HIS A 625 -65.09 -3.06 1.47
N LEU A 626 -63.99 -2.41 1.08
CA LEU A 626 -62.82 -3.04 0.43
C LEU A 626 -61.95 -3.84 1.43
N PHE A 627 -61.98 -3.50 2.72
CA PHE A 627 -61.09 -4.03 3.74
C PHE A 627 -61.80 -4.76 4.89
N GLY A 628 -63.14 -4.81 4.87
CA GLY A 628 -63.99 -5.35 5.93
C GLY A 628 -64.48 -4.27 6.91
N ARG A 629 -65.78 -3.89 6.79
CA ARG A 629 -66.41 -2.75 7.55
C ARG A 629 -66.23 -2.85 9.06
N GLN A 630 -66.40 -4.03 9.63
CA GLN A 630 -66.32 -4.25 11.09
C GLN A 630 -64.85 -4.10 11.58
N LEU A 631 -63.89 -4.67 10.88
CA LEU A 631 -62.46 -4.61 11.20
C LEU A 631 -61.91 -3.18 11.17
N ILE A 632 -62.27 -2.42 10.14
CA ILE A 632 -61.87 -1.00 10.02
C ILE A 632 -62.49 -0.15 11.12
N ALA A 633 -63.78 -0.35 11.43
CA ALA A 633 -64.48 0.36 12.50
C ALA A 633 -63.85 0.07 13.87
N GLU A 634 -63.48 -1.18 14.13
CA GLU A 634 -62.80 -1.60 15.37
C GLU A 634 -61.40 -0.99 15.51
N VAL A 635 -60.57 -1.04 14.46
CA VAL A 635 -59.24 -0.47 14.48
C VAL A 635 -59.26 1.04 14.67
N LEU A 636 -60.15 1.75 13.97
CA LEU A 636 -60.30 3.21 14.10
C LEU A 636 -60.91 3.63 15.46
N SER A 637 -61.80 2.83 16.09
CA SER A 637 -62.33 3.08 17.43
C SER A 637 -61.24 2.90 18.51
N LYS A 638 -60.42 1.83 18.41
CA LYS A 638 -59.26 1.60 19.29
C LYS A 638 -58.25 2.74 19.22
N GLN A 639 -58.04 3.35 18.05
CA GLN A 639 -57.21 4.54 17.90
C GLN A 639 -57.71 5.73 18.71
N GLN A 640 -59.04 5.99 18.74
CA GLN A 640 -59.63 7.09 19.49
C GLN A 640 -59.54 6.90 21.01
N VAL A 641 -59.71 5.66 21.51
CA VAL A 641 -59.63 5.35 22.93
C VAL A 641 -58.20 5.57 23.45
N LYS A 642 -57.19 5.08 22.71
CA LYS A 642 -55.78 5.31 23.08
C LYS A 642 -55.38 6.79 23.10
N LEU A 643 -55.91 7.58 22.20
CA LEU A 643 -55.68 9.04 22.16
C LEU A 643 -56.26 9.78 23.35
N LYS A 644 -57.48 9.39 23.79
CA LYS A 644 -58.10 9.97 24.98
C LYS A 644 -57.30 9.64 26.23
N ALA A 645 -56.75 8.42 26.31
CA ALA A 645 -55.88 7.98 27.41
C ALA A 645 -54.52 8.69 27.44
N GLN A 646 -53.92 9.02 26.30
CA GLN A 646 -52.64 9.78 26.21
C GLN A 646 -52.79 11.30 26.46
N LYS A 647 -53.99 11.87 26.27
CA LYS A 647 -54.30 13.28 26.60
C LYS A 647 -54.69 13.49 28.07
N SER A 648 -54.93 12.40 28.81
CA SER A 648 -55.28 12.42 30.23
C SER A 648 -54.09 12.04 31.14
N GLN A 649 -52.96 11.74 30.60
CA GLN A 649 -51.63 11.69 31.25
C GLN A 649 -50.80 12.92 30.86
#